data_8fc1d4ff9de375039253da6bd2e4410a
#
_entry.id   8fc1d4ff9de375039253da6bd2e4410a
#
_cell.length_a   1.000
_cell.length_b   1.000
_cell.length_c   1.000
_cell.angle_alpha   90.00
_cell.angle_beta   90.00
_cell.angle_gamma   90.00
#
_symmetry.space_group_name_H-M   'P 1'
#
loop_
_entity.id
_entity.type
_entity.pdbx_description
1 polymer ?
#
loop_
_entity_poly.entity_id
_entity_poly.type
_entity_poly.pdbx_seq_one_letter_code
_entity_poly.pdbx_strand_id
1 'polypeptide(L)'
;MGTLSDLDSLLGCMSRVVAATRHVVQEKVYLHFDNTGYFMGEKMWFTAYVVRADGHRPGVRSRVLYVELLNPGGDVVQRRKLKIDDRGHAHGDLSLDSLYGAGFYEVRAFTRYMSNWGGAACFSRVFPVFRAPSTPGAYEPVIDERSYRRRLPDFREPDTLHRSRLNVSFYPEGGRLVSGLRSRVAFQVSDGGGRHVSADGELLDGEGRVVGRGSSDSTGRGVFTVPASCDGLRFRLRDARGRFKEFPLPESSSEGCVLELPPSLDDSLRFSVRGTASYRDRLLGYMLMNYGRVWSCDTFRVGSGYHKSYLRDSLPEGVNQLTVFDGRGRILCERLFFLFPKPSASDTIRVTSETTRLTPCGKVRLRLHAVPGSVFSFSAMDGGTVFNGRGPSVKSWMLLSSEVKGYIEDVGYYFESDDSVHRRASDLLMLVQGWRRYDWEELSGYRSRNPEKWHPVEDMLYITGHLRSLKKSLPVDGIPIKVYVYSGGSYTDGEMLTDSAGRYAFSLPDVWGEWNLQLKAGVNKLKSRYLVTVDRRFGPPSRRLSPYECRSLPFLPSYLPLLPDTLEFDTLPLLSLSERLHKLPEVDVKAKHRFTEGARAAWATEKRGQYWADVYYDCDEETERYLDEGKEIPLFSDWFMERSEFVDLSHTPFYTGASGEMDSNPLEEAAVETGDMEKSLTSGKEHVEWGRYKGRPIVWILDNEYARGGGKMAIEVPLGERTKGSIAVDLFPLFLDEAKSVYITENPNASVAYHYPPYAEDVVTVFVYTHFSPRRRMEKGVRRTYFQGYNVPSTFEMPDYSLMPPMEDFRRTLYWNPDVRTDEKGEAIIEFYNNSSCREIQISAEGITPDGRCISNE
;
A
#
# COMPACT_ATOMS: atom_id res chain seq x y z
N MET A 1 -3.75 35.92 -42.07
CA MET A 1 -2.40 35.38 -41.79
C MET A 1 -2.29 34.59 -40.48
N GLY A 2 -3.30 34.58 -39.58
CA GLY A 2 -3.25 33.82 -38.31
C GLY A 2 -3.57 32.33 -38.40
N THR A 3 -4.23 31.88 -39.45
CA THR A 3 -4.81 30.51 -39.50
C THR A 3 -3.83 29.37 -39.78
N LEU A 4 -2.78 29.58 -40.53
CA LEU A 4 -1.74 28.56 -40.77
C LEU A 4 -0.84 28.35 -39.55
N SER A 5 -0.52 29.41 -38.84
CA SER A 5 0.30 29.29 -37.61
C SER A 5 -0.42 28.61 -36.46
N ASP A 6 -1.77 28.74 -36.35
CA ASP A 6 -2.58 28.09 -35.31
C ASP A 6 -2.70 26.58 -35.57
N LEU A 7 -2.90 26.19 -36.84
CA LEU A 7 -2.93 24.78 -37.25
C LEU A 7 -1.58 24.11 -37.00
N ASP A 8 -0.47 24.73 -37.40
CA ASP A 8 0.89 24.20 -37.21
C ASP A 8 1.21 24.03 -35.72
N SER A 9 0.75 24.95 -34.88
CA SER A 9 0.92 24.88 -33.43
C SER A 9 0.15 23.69 -32.82
N LEU A 10 -1.11 23.46 -33.24
CA LEU A 10 -1.92 22.33 -32.82
C LEU A 10 -1.32 20.98 -33.28
N LEU A 11 -0.94 20.89 -34.54
CA LEU A 11 -0.30 19.70 -35.11
C LEU A 11 1.03 19.40 -34.41
N GLY A 12 1.81 20.45 -34.11
CA GLY A 12 3.04 20.33 -33.34
C GLY A 12 2.80 19.80 -31.91
N CYS A 13 1.74 20.26 -31.22
CA CYS A 13 1.33 19.74 -29.93
C CYS A 13 0.92 18.26 -30.03
N MET A 14 0.05 17.92 -30.97
CA MET A 14 -0.37 16.52 -31.19
C MET A 14 0.80 15.61 -31.47
N SER A 15 1.74 16.04 -32.32
CA SER A 15 2.94 15.26 -32.66
C SER A 15 3.83 15.01 -31.45
N ARG A 16 4.00 16.02 -30.57
CA ARG A 16 4.76 15.85 -29.31
C ARG A 16 4.10 14.82 -28.39
N VAL A 17 2.78 14.89 -28.18
CA VAL A 17 2.06 13.93 -27.35
C VAL A 17 2.20 12.51 -27.92
N VAL A 18 2.00 12.33 -29.22
CA VAL A 18 2.15 11.03 -29.88
C VAL A 18 3.58 10.49 -29.73
N ALA A 19 4.59 11.34 -29.91
CA ALA A 19 5.98 10.94 -29.73
C ALA A 19 6.27 10.58 -28.26
N ALA A 20 5.86 11.43 -27.31
CA ALA A 20 6.08 11.19 -25.88
C ALA A 20 5.45 9.86 -25.45
N THR A 21 4.22 9.59 -25.83
CA THR A 21 3.51 8.36 -25.44
C THR A 21 4.08 7.09 -26.08
N ARG A 22 4.73 7.19 -27.23
CA ARG A 22 5.44 6.07 -27.86
C ARG A 22 6.77 5.73 -27.17
N HIS A 23 7.48 6.74 -26.68
CA HIS A 23 8.80 6.58 -26.08
C HIS A 23 8.76 6.29 -24.58
N VAL A 24 7.76 6.83 -23.88
CA VAL A 24 7.62 6.75 -22.43
C VAL A 24 6.37 5.90 -22.10
N VAL A 25 6.49 4.59 -22.28
CA VAL A 25 5.42 3.66 -21.94
C VAL A 25 5.43 3.41 -20.44
N GLN A 26 4.31 3.68 -19.79
CA GLN A 26 4.14 3.39 -18.37
C GLN A 26 3.98 1.88 -18.14
N GLU A 27 4.29 1.45 -16.94
CA GLU A 27 4.09 0.07 -16.47
C GLU A 27 2.92 0.02 -15.50
N LYS A 28 2.23 -1.10 -15.47
CA LYS A 28 1.18 -1.43 -14.49
C LYS A 28 1.55 -2.71 -13.77
N VAL A 29 1.19 -2.78 -12.50
CA VAL A 29 1.35 -3.98 -11.67
C VAL A 29 -0.01 -4.37 -11.11
N TYR A 30 -0.29 -5.64 -11.10
CA TYR A 30 -1.39 -6.27 -10.38
C TYR A 30 -0.86 -7.43 -9.55
N LEU A 31 -1.37 -7.60 -8.33
CA LEU A 31 -1.08 -8.75 -7.49
C LEU A 31 -2.35 -9.58 -7.28
N HIS A 32 -2.30 -10.84 -7.68
CA HIS A 32 -3.27 -11.86 -7.31
C HIS A 32 -2.82 -12.55 -6.03
N PHE A 33 -3.70 -12.67 -5.04
CA PHE A 33 -3.42 -13.23 -3.72
C PHE A 33 -4.17 -14.53 -3.51
N ASP A 34 -3.62 -15.37 -2.64
CA ASP A 34 -4.22 -16.64 -2.26
C ASP A 34 -5.48 -16.51 -1.42
N ASN A 35 -5.67 -15.37 -0.70
CA ASN A 35 -6.84 -15.16 0.17
C ASN A 35 -7.29 -13.69 0.18
N THR A 36 -8.48 -13.42 0.73
CA THR A 36 -9.09 -12.09 0.80
C THR A 36 -8.88 -11.38 2.14
N GLY A 37 -8.46 -12.09 3.16
CA GLY A 37 -8.10 -11.60 4.49
C GLY A 37 -7.30 -12.68 5.22
N TYR A 38 -6.58 -12.30 6.25
CA TYR A 38 -5.57 -13.16 6.87
C TYR A 38 -5.66 -13.12 8.38
N PHE A 39 -5.01 -14.11 9.01
CA PHE A 39 -4.76 -14.15 10.45
C PHE A 39 -3.27 -14.02 10.74
N MET A 40 -2.94 -13.47 11.89
CA MET A 40 -1.55 -13.45 12.36
C MET A 40 -0.98 -14.86 12.39
N GLY A 41 0.26 -15.02 11.90
CA GLY A 41 0.93 -16.30 11.74
C GLY A 41 0.77 -16.92 10.36
N GLU A 42 -0.14 -16.42 9.52
CA GLU A 42 -0.29 -16.89 8.13
C GLU A 42 0.72 -16.24 7.19
N LYS A 43 0.84 -16.80 5.99
CA LYS A 43 1.56 -16.20 4.86
C LYS A 43 0.58 -15.73 3.80
N MET A 44 0.82 -14.55 3.27
CA MET A 44 0.12 -14.02 2.09
C MET A 44 0.90 -14.46 0.86
N TRP A 45 0.39 -15.40 0.11
CA TRP A 45 0.98 -15.80 -1.17
C TRP A 45 0.47 -14.92 -2.29
N PHE A 46 1.33 -14.56 -3.23
CA PHE A 46 0.91 -13.74 -4.35
C PHE A 46 1.69 -14.00 -5.63
N THR A 47 1.03 -13.72 -6.75
CA THR A 47 1.64 -13.59 -8.09
C THR A 47 1.45 -12.17 -8.56
N ALA A 48 2.53 -11.59 -9.07
CA ALA A 48 2.53 -10.27 -9.68
C ALA A 48 2.51 -10.38 -11.20
N TYR A 49 1.67 -9.55 -11.82
CA TYR A 49 1.61 -9.36 -13.26
C TYR A 49 2.07 -7.94 -13.56
N VAL A 50 3.22 -7.80 -14.19
CA VAL A 50 3.82 -6.52 -14.56
C VAL A 50 3.73 -6.37 -16.07
N VAL A 51 2.98 -5.39 -16.52
CA VAL A 51 2.64 -5.22 -17.93
C VAL A 51 2.86 -3.78 -18.38
N ARG A 52 2.97 -3.60 -19.68
CA ARG A 52 2.92 -2.28 -20.30
C ARG A 52 1.50 -1.72 -20.16
N ALA A 53 1.37 -0.46 -19.81
CA ALA A 53 0.06 0.16 -19.66
C ALA A 53 -0.70 0.23 -21.01
N ASP A 54 0.02 0.38 -22.13
CA ASP A 54 -0.52 0.53 -23.48
C ASP A 54 -1.01 -0.80 -24.11
N GLY A 55 -1.97 -1.46 -23.51
CA GLY A 55 -2.57 -2.70 -24.00
C GLY A 55 -2.26 -3.92 -23.16
N HIS A 56 -1.75 -3.72 -21.93
CA HIS A 56 -1.53 -4.74 -20.89
C HIS A 56 -0.66 -5.93 -21.31
N ARG A 57 0.20 -5.72 -22.31
CA ARG A 57 1.08 -6.78 -22.82
C ARG A 57 2.32 -6.93 -21.95
N PRO A 58 2.91 -8.13 -21.85
CA PRO A 58 4.27 -8.30 -21.32
C PRO A 58 5.27 -7.50 -22.16
N GLY A 59 6.55 -7.54 -21.78
CA GLY A 59 7.61 -6.77 -22.45
C GLY A 59 7.86 -5.43 -21.77
N VAL A 60 7.62 -5.38 -20.47
CA VAL A 60 8.13 -4.32 -19.60
C VAL A 60 9.65 -4.31 -19.61
N ARG A 61 10.22 -3.12 -19.44
CA ARG A 61 11.68 -2.94 -19.41
C ARG A 61 12.26 -3.18 -18.02
N SER A 62 11.44 -2.95 -16.97
CA SER A 62 11.85 -3.20 -15.60
C SER A 62 11.99 -4.69 -15.32
N ARG A 63 13.05 -5.07 -14.62
CA ARG A 63 13.30 -6.45 -14.17
C ARG A 63 13.21 -6.60 -12.66
N VAL A 64 13.03 -5.50 -11.94
CA VAL A 64 12.95 -5.47 -10.48
C VAL A 64 11.58 -4.98 -10.06
N LEU A 65 10.87 -5.81 -9.30
CA LEU A 65 9.59 -5.48 -8.66
C LEU A 65 9.81 -5.34 -7.15
N TYR A 66 9.31 -4.27 -6.60
CA TYR A 66 9.25 -4.04 -5.16
C TYR A 66 7.83 -4.30 -4.66
N VAL A 67 7.70 -5.16 -3.65
CA VAL A 67 6.44 -5.43 -2.95
C VAL A 67 6.65 -5.11 -1.48
N GLU A 68 5.79 -4.27 -0.93
CA GLU A 68 5.89 -3.80 0.45
C GLU A 68 4.62 -4.14 1.22
N LEU A 69 4.80 -4.60 2.45
CA LEU A 69 3.75 -4.72 3.44
C LEU A 69 3.85 -3.55 4.42
N LEU A 70 2.78 -2.80 4.55
CA LEU A 70 2.68 -1.69 5.48
C LEU A 70 1.72 -2.06 6.61
N ASN A 71 2.15 -1.79 7.83
CA ASN A 71 1.34 -1.99 9.02
C ASN A 71 0.17 -0.97 9.09
N PRO A 72 -0.78 -1.11 10.01
CA PRO A 72 -1.86 -0.14 10.19
C PRO A 72 -1.39 1.29 10.45
N GLY A 73 -0.20 1.47 11.00
CA GLY A 73 0.44 2.78 11.20
C GLY A 73 0.99 3.42 9.93
N GLY A 74 1.18 2.64 8.87
CA GLY A 74 1.74 3.10 7.60
C GLY A 74 3.24 2.91 7.45
N ASP A 75 3.85 2.20 8.37
CA ASP A 75 5.26 1.87 8.29
C ASP A 75 5.45 0.62 7.43
N VAL A 76 6.49 0.60 6.60
CA VAL A 76 6.87 -0.57 5.82
C VAL A 76 7.50 -1.58 6.76
N VAL A 77 6.81 -2.70 7.01
CA VAL A 77 7.30 -3.77 7.91
C VAL A 77 7.99 -4.89 7.15
N GLN A 78 7.66 -5.07 5.87
CA GLN A 78 8.38 -6.00 5.00
C GLN A 78 8.52 -5.40 3.60
N ARG A 79 9.65 -5.68 2.97
CA ARG A 79 9.89 -5.37 1.55
C ARG A 79 10.42 -6.61 0.86
N ARG A 80 9.83 -6.95 -0.28
CA ARG A 80 10.32 -7.97 -1.20
C ARG A 80 10.85 -7.31 -2.45
N LYS A 81 12.01 -7.77 -2.91
CA LYS A 81 12.58 -7.42 -4.20
C LYS A 81 12.51 -8.67 -5.08
N LEU A 82 11.68 -8.65 -6.10
CA LEU A 82 11.39 -9.81 -6.92
C LEU A 82 11.92 -9.61 -8.34
N LYS A 83 12.39 -10.69 -8.95
CA LYS A 83 12.78 -10.69 -10.35
C LYS A 83 11.56 -10.86 -11.23
N ILE A 84 11.36 -9.94 -12.18
CA ILE A 84 10.32 -10.02 -13.20
C ILE A 84 10.84 -10.90 -14.34
N ASP A 85 10.12 -11.95 -14.69
CA ASP A 85 10.45 -12.82 -15.82
C ASP A 85 10.11 -12.19 -17.19
N ASP A 86 10.39 -12.88 -18.29
CA ASP A 86 10.14 -12.38 -19.63
C ASP A 86 8.65 -12.27 -19.99
N ARG A 87 7.80 -12.93 -19.21
CA ARG A 87 6.33 -12.85 -19.33
C ARG A 87 5.75 -11.70 -18.51
N GLY A 88 6.57 -10.99 -17.73
CA GLY A 88 6.13 -9.96 -16.80
C GLY A 88 5.62 -10.52 -15.48
N HIS A 89 5.93 -11.77 -15.13
CA HIS A 89 5.49 -12.40 -13.90
C HIS A 89 6.58 -12.36 -12.83
N ALA A 90 6.15 -12.27 -11.60
CA ALA A 90 6.94 -12.50 -10.40
C ALA A 90 6.01 -13.07 -9.31
N HIS A 91 6.54 -13.86 -8.40
CA HIS A 91 5.76 -14.39 -7.29
C HIS A 91 6.56 -14.37 -5.99
N GLY A 92 5.85 -14.41 -4.88
CA GLY A 92 6.46 -14.38 -3.56
C GLY A 92 5.44 -14.54 -2.44
N ASP A 93 5.91 -14.33 -1.24
CA ASP A 93 5.12 -14.36 -0.02
C ASP A 93 5.44 -13.19 0.92
N LEU A 94 4.49 -12.86 1.78
CA LEU A 94 4.65 -11.96 2.91
C LEU A 94 4.22 -12.70 4.18
N SER A 95 5.10 -12.82 5.14
CA SER A 95 4.79 -13.49 6.40
C SER A 95 4.12 -12.51 7.37
N LEU A 96 2.98 -12.89 7.91
CA LEU A 96 2.28 -12.12 8.92
C LEU A 96 2.73 -12.61 10.30
N ASP A 97 3.90 -12.14 10.71
CA ASP A 97 4.45 -12.51 12.00
C ASP A 97 3.56 -11.99 13.13
N SER A 98 3.45 -12.74 14.21
CA SER A 98 2.72 -12.35 15.43
C SER A 98 3.23 -11.06 16.10
N LEU A 99 4.34 -10.55 15.61
CA LEU A 99 4.92 -9.26 16.01
C LEU A 99 4.14 -8.04 15.56
N TYR A 100 3.32 -8.20 14.54
CA TYR A 100 2.54 -7.10 13.98
C TYR A 100 1.13 -7.19 14.52
N GLY A 101 0.64 -6.29 15.33
CA GLY A 101 -0.72 -6.32 15.86
C GLY A 101 -1.79 -6.51 14.78
N ALA A 102 -2.95 -7.07 15.14
CA ALA A 102 -4.07 -7.25 14.21
C ALA A 102 -4.58 -5.90 13.71
N GLY A 103 -4.91 -5.80 12.42
CA GLY A 103 -5.34 -4.53 11.83
C GLY A 103 -5.46 -4.57 10.32
N PHE A 104 -5.58 -3.40 9.69
CA PHE A 104 -5.62 -3.28 8.22
C PHE A 104 -4.24 -3.01 7.67
N TYR A 105 -3.72 -3.97 6.95
CA TYR A 105 -2.42 -3.94 6.31
C TYR A 105 -2.56 -3.55 4.85
N GLU A 106 -1.67 -2.69 4.37
CA GLU A 106 -1.61 -2.34 2.96
C GLU A 106 -0.46 -3.10 2.30
N VAL A 107 -0.77 -3.82 1.23
CA VAL A 107 0.24 -4.34 0.31
C VAL A 107 0.30 -3.42 -0.88
N ARG A 108 1.50 -2.94 -1.21
CA ARG A 108 1.73 -2.15 -2.41
C ARG A 108 2.86 -2.73 -3.25
N ALA A 109 2.73 -2.58 -4.57
CA ALA A 109 3.72 -3.09 -5.50
C ALA A 109 4.01 -2.07 -6.60
N PHE A 110 5.29 -1.93 -6.94
CA PHE A 110 5.75 -0.97 -7.93
C PHE A 110 7.14 -1.34 -8.46
N THR A 111 7.44 -0.90 -9.70
CA THR A 111 8.81 -0.80 -10.18
C THR A 111 9.35 0.60 -9.85
N ARG A 112 10.66 0.76 -9.76
CA ARG A 112 11.26 2.07 -9.55
C ARG A 112 10.86 3.07 -10.63
N TYR A 113 10.72 2.59 -11.85
CA TYR A 113 10.26 3.38 -12.99
C TYR A 113 8.83 3.95 -12.79
N MET A 114 7.92 3.19 -12.16
CA MET A 114 6.56 3.65 -11.84
C MET A 114 6.53 4.84 -10.88
N SER A 115 7.56 5.02 -10.04
CA SER A 115 7.66 6.16 -9.12
C SER A 115 7.65 7.53 -9.81
N ASN A 116 7.94 7.57 -11.12
CA ASN A 116 7.86 8.79 -11.93
C ASN A 116 6.45 9.36 -12.05
N TRP A 117 5.41 8.56 -11.79
CA TRP A 117 3.99 8.96 -11.89
C TRP A 117 3.30 9.04 -10.53
N GLY A 118 4.07 9.01 -9.46
CA GLY A 118 3.58 9.14 -8.09
C GLY A 118 2.92 7.87 -7.53
N GLY A 119 2.51 7.94 -6.27
CA GLY A 119 1.98 6.78 -5.55
C GLY A 119 0.70 6.20 -6.11
N ALA A 120 -0.12 7.02 -6.78
CA ALA A 120 -1.36 6.55 -7.39
C ALA A 120 -1.15 5.62 -8.60
N ALA A 121 0.05 5.62 -9.21
CA ALA A 121 0.40 4.70 -10.28
C ALA A 121 0.76 3.29 -9.79
N CYS A 122 1.03 3.12 -8.50
CA CYS A 122 1.42 1.85 -7.89
C CYS A 122 0.19 1.00 -7.57
N PHE A 123 0.36 -0.31 -7.58
CA PHE A 123 -0.65 -1.21 -7.01
C PHE A 123 -0.74 -0.98 -5.50
N SER A 124 -1.95 -0.94 -4.98
CA SER A 124 -2.22 -0.88 -3.55
C SER A 124 -3.52 -1.59 -3.22
N ARG A 125 -3.46 -2.51 -2.25
CA ARG A 125 -4.63 -3.21 -1.72
C ARG A 125 -4.51 -3.34 -0.21
N VAL A 126 -5.62 -3.11 0.49
CA VAL A 126 -5.73 -3.23 1.94
C VAL A 126 -6.37 -4.56 2.30
N PHE A 127 -5.78 -5.24 3.26
CA PHE A 127 -6.26 -6.51 3.78
C PHE A 127 -6.55 -6.39 5.27
N PRO A 128 -7.69 -6.96 5.73
CA PRO A 128 -7.89 -7.20 7.15
C PRO A 128 -6.95 -8.33 7.60
N VAL A 129 -6.20 -8.10 8.66
CA VAL A 129 -5.38 -9.11 9.33
C VAL A 129 -5.88 -9.23 10.75
N PHE A 130 -6.39 -10.38 11.10
CA PHE A 130 -7.02 -10.68 12.38
C PHE A 130 -6.03 -11.27 13.36
N ARG A 131 -6.37 -11.28 14.63
CA ARG A 131 -5.58 -11.97 15.67
C ARG A 131 -5.39 -13.45 15.31
N ALA A 132 -4.26 -14.01 15.73
CA ALA A 132 -4.03 -15.44 15.61
C ALA A 132 -5.17 -16.22 16.30
N PRO A 133 -5.62 -17.33 15.74
CA PRO A 133 -6.63 -18.17 16.35
C PRO A 133 -6.20 -18.62 17.75
N SER A 134 -7.09 -18.56 18.73
CA SER A 134 -6.81 -19.01 20.11
C SER A 134 -6.56 -20.52 20.19
N THR A 135 -7.24 -21.27 19.32
CA THR A 135 -7.03 -22.72 19.11
C THR A 135 -7.07 -22.99 17.60
N PRO A 136 -6.41 -24.03 17.09
CA PRO A 136 -6.46 -24.39 15.68
C PRO A 136 -7.91 -24.49 15.19
N GLY A 137 -8.22 -23.83 14.08
CA GLY A 137 -9.55 -23.81 13.50
C GLY A 137 -10.55 -22.79 14.07
N ALA A 138 -10.22 -22.11 15.18
CA ALA A 138 -11.07 -21.07 15.76
C ALA A 138 -10.83 -19.71 15.12
N TYR A 139 -11.23 -19.54 13.88
CA TYR A 139 -11.03 -18.34 13.07
C TYR A 139 -12.07 -17.27 13.41
N GLU A 140 -11.85 -16.51 14.49
CA GLU A 140 -12.67 -15.36 14.83
C GLU A 140 -12.08 -14.07 14.25
N PRO A 141 -12.84 -13.29 13.47
CA PRO A 141 -12.36 -12.08 12.82
C PRO A 141 -12.25 -10.90 13.81
N VAL A 142 -11.32 -11.01 14.75
CA VAL A 142 -11.06 -9.96 15.75
C VAL A 142 -9.91 -9.06 15.31
N ILE A 143 -10.17 -7.78 15.29
CA ILE A 143 -9.19 -6.73 14.99
C ILE A 143 -9.07 -5.79 16.19
N ASP A 144 -7.86 -5.38 16.53
CA ASP A 144 -7.61 -4.39 17.57
C ASP A 144 -7.96 -2.99 17.10
N GLU A 145 -9.00 -2.39 17.64
CA GLU A 145 -9.42 -1.01 17.30
C GLU A 145 -8.33 0.04 17.56
N ARG A 146 -7.38 -0.25 18.44
CA ARG A 146 -6.34 0.69 18.87
C ARG A 146 -5.26 0.95 17.82
N SER A 147 -5.03 0.02 16.89
CA SER A 147 -3.98 0.11 15.87
C SER A 147 -4.32 1.03 14.69
N TYR A 148 -5.54 1.59 14.62
CA TYR A 148 -6.07 2.30 13.45
C TYR A 148 -5.77 3.79 13.38
N ARG A 149 -5.39 4.42 14.49
CA ARG A 149 -5.52 5.88 14.67
C ARG A 149 -4.62 6.73 13.78
N ARG A 150 -3.52 6.20 13.23
CA ARG A 150 -2.57 6.98 12.44
C ARG A 150 -3.01 7.27 11.02
N ARG A 151 -3.68 6.31 10.36
CA ARG A 151 -4.06 6.40 8.94
C ARG A 151 -5.52 6.70 8.69
N LEU A 152 -6.32 6.49 9.71
CA LEU A 152 -7.77 6.57 9.59
C LEU A 152 -8.28 7.70 10.45
N PRO A 153 -8.96 8.67 9.87
CA PRO A 153 -9.73 9.63 10.65
C PRO A 153 -10.82 8.86 11.39
N ASP A 154 -10.83 8.99 12.72
CA ASP A 154 -11.86 8.52 13.64
C ASP A 154 -12.82 7.43 13.13
N PHE A 155 -12.46 6.15 13.40
CA PHE A 155 -13.36 5.01 13.23
C PHE A 155 -14.47 4.94 14.29
N ARG A 156 -14.49 5.83 15.25
CA ARG A 156 -15.61 5.93 16.16
C ARG A 156 -16.87 6.12 15.31
N GLU A 157 -17.89 5.31 15.57
CA GLU A 157 -19.20 5.62 15.00
C GLU A 157 -19.45 7.12 15.28
N PRO A 158 -19.56 7.94 14.23
CA PRO A 158 -19.73 9.35 14.44
C PRO A 158 -20.97 9.51 15.29
N ASP A 159 -20.81 10.22 16.39
CA ASP A 159 -21.91 10.64 17.23
C ASP A 159 -23.07 11.12 16.34
N THR A 160 -24.31 10.91 16.78
CA THR A 160 -25.52 11.28 16.00
C THR A 160 -25.49 12.73 15.49
N LEU A 161 -24.75 13.62 16.18
CA LEU A 161 -24.46 14.99 15.75
C LEU A 161 -23.58 15.06 14.50
N HIS A 162 -22.57 14.20 14.36
CA HIS A 162 -21.70 14.16 13.18
C HIS A 162 -22.41 13.53 11.98
N ARG A 163 -23.27 12.56 12.18
CA ARG A 163 -24.09 11.96 11.10
C ARG A 163 -25.06 12.95 10.45
N SER A 164 -25.49 13.97 11.18
CA SER A 164 -26.38 15.01 10.63
C SER A 164 -25.65 16.08 9.81
N ARG A 165 -24.32 16.10 9.82
CA ARG A 165 -23.53 17.07 9.05
C ARG A 165 -23.27 16.52 7.66
N LEU A 166 -23.93 17.09 6.65
CA LEU A 166 -23.68 16.76 5.25
C LEU A 166 -22.51 17.59 4.71
N ASN A 167 -21.66 16.95 3.94
CA ASN A 167 -20.63 17.55 3.10
C ASN A 167 -20.94 17.23 1.64
N VAL A 168 -20.72 18.20 0.76
CA VAL A 168 -20.93 18.05 -0.68
C VAL A 168 -19.72 18.56 -1.43
N SER A 169 -19.28 17.77 -2.39
CA SER A 169 -18.25 18.15 -3.35
C SER A 169 -18.85 18.20 -4.75
N PHE A 170 -18.49 19.20 -5.54
CA PHE A 170 -19.00 19.40 -6.89
C PHE A 170 -17.91 19.18 -7.93
N TYR A 171 -18.29 18.56 -9.04
CA TYR A 171 -17.40 18.17 -10.14
C TYR A 171 -18.04 18.59 -11.46
N PRO A 172 -17.77 19.82 -11.94
CA PRO A 172 -18.26 20.26 -13.25
C PRO A 172 -17.69 19.39 -14.37
N GLU A 173 -18.54 18.93 -15.29
CA GLU A 173 -18.10 18.15 -16.45
C GLU A 173 -17.14 18.97 -17.32
N GLY A 174 -16.00 18.39 -17.68
CA GLY A 174 -14.91 19.11 -18.35
C GLY A 174 -13.98 19.87 -17.41
N GLY A 175 -14.26 19.89 -16.08
CA GLY A 175 -13.40 20.40 -15.03
C GLY A 175 -13.72 21.83 -14.55
N ARG A 176 -14.52 22.62 -15.28
CA ARG A 176 -14.87 24.02 -14.91
C ARG A 176 -16.30 24.37 -15.28
N LEU A 177 -16.92 25.22 -14.46
CA LEU A 177 -18.13 25.93 -14.85
C LEU A 177 -17.76 27.13 -15.71
N VAL A 178 -18.56 27.39 -16.75
CA VAL A 178 -18.39 28.55 -17.65
C VAL A 178 -19.70 29.31 -17.69
N SER A 179 -19.65 30.57 -17.31
CA SER A 179 -20.83 31.46 -17.33
C SER A 179 -21.43 31.56 -18.73
N GLY A 180 -22.74 31.54 -18.82
CA GLY A 180 -23.43 31.60 -20.11
C GLY A 180 -23.50 30.28 -20.88
N LEU A 181 -22.94 29.19 -20.35
CA LEU A 181 -23.01 27.86 -20.98
C LEU A 181 -23.69 26.85 -20.07
N ARG A 182 -24.62 26.10 -20.64
CA ARG A 182 -25.21 24.95 -19.93
C ARG A 182 -24.14 23.93 -19.62
N SER A 183 -24.09 23.46 -18.36
CA SER A 183 -23.06 22.50 -17.87
C SER A 183 -23.72 21.40 -17.06
N ARG A 184 -23.22 20.17 -17.17
CA ARG A 184 -23.51 19.08 -16.24
C ARG A 184 -22.54 19.19 -15.06
N VAL A 185 -23.05 19.00 -13.85
CA VAL A 185 -22.25 19.00 -12.62
C VAL A 185 -22.56 17.74 -11.85
N ALA A 186 -21.55 16.87 -11.67
CA ALA A 186 -21.67 15.78 -10.73
C ALA A 186 -21.41 16.29 -9.31
N PHE A 187 -21.99 15.62 -8.34
CA PHE A 187 -21.76 15.90 -6.93
C PHE A 187 -21.63 14.61 -6.14
N GLN A 188 -20.95 14.70 -5.02
CA GLN A 188 -20.84 13.59 -4.06
C GLN A 188 -21.20 14.07 -2.68
N VAL A 189 -22.12 13.36 -2.02
CA VAL A 189 -22.61 13.64 -0.68
C VAL A 189 -22.01 12.65 0.30
N SER A 190 -21.48 13.17 1.40
CA SER A 190 -21.05 12.37 2.54
C SER A 190 -21.55 12.97 3.85
N ASP A 191 -21.67 12.13 4.89
CA ASP A 191 -21.88 12.59 6.25
C ASP A 191 -20.61 13.15 6.88
N GLY A 192 -20.70 13.63 8.11
CA GLY A 192 -19.55 14.14 8.86
C GLY A 192 -18.49 13.09 9.19
N GLY A 193 -18.81 11.80 9.08
CA GLY A 193 -17.88 10.68 9.22
C GLY A 193 -17.28 10.21 7.89
N GLY A 194 -17.58 10.89 6.78
CA GLY A 194 -17.10 10.54 5.44
C GLY A 194 -17.83 9.37 4.77
N ARG A 195 -18.97 8.91 5.34
CA ARG A 195 -19.80 7.86 4.72
C ARG A 195 -20.62 8.47 3.60
N HIS A 196 -20.74 7.76 2.49
CA HIS A 196 -21.59 8.16 1.38
C HIS A 196 -23.08 8.13 1.78
N VAL A 197 -23.82 9.13 1.33
CA VAL A 197 -25.24 9.31 1.70
C VAL A 197 -26.07 9.55 0.46
N SER A 198 -27.15 8.78 0.31
CA SER A 198 -28.17 9.05 -0.67
C SER A 198 -28.98 10.27 -0.23
N ALA A 199 -29.12 11.25 -1.10
CA ALA A 199 -29.82 12.51 -0.80
C ALA A 199 -30.44 13.13 -2.05
N ASP A 200 -31.59 13.80 -1.85
CA ASP A 200 -32.24 14.59 -2.87
C ASP A 200 -31.86 16.05 -2.72
N GLY A 201 -31.51 16.67 -3.82
CA GLY A 201 -31.08 18.06 -3.85
C GLY A 201 -31.77 18.91 -4.92
N GLU A 202 -31.85 20.19 -4.62
CA GLU A 202 -32.44 21.20 -5.49
C GLU A 202 -31.40 22.29 -5.77
N LEU A 203 -31.30 22.66 -7.05
CA LEU A 203 -30.50 23.80 -7.50
C LEU A 203 -31.35 25.05 -7.45
N LEU A 204 -30.92 26.06 -6.70
CA LEU A 204 -31.59 27.34 -6.52
C LEU A 204 -30.80 28.42 -7.26
N ASP A 205 -31.54 29.37 -7.85
CA ASP A 205 -30.96 30.62 -8.37
C ASP A 205 -30.76 31.66 -7.25
N GLY A 206 -30.26 32.85 -7.62
CA GLY A 206 -30.04 33.95 -6.69
C GLY A 206 -31.32 34.47 -6.00
N GLU A 207 -32.51 34.24 -6.57
CA GLU A 207 -33.82 34.60 -6.06
C GLU A 207 -34.46 33.45 -5.25
N GLY A 208 -33.79 32.29 -5.13
CA GLY A 208 -34.26 31.13 -4.38
C GLY A 208 -35.25 30.22 -5.13
N ARG A 209 -35.46 30.43 -6.42
CA ARG A 209 -36.32 29.58 -7.27
C ARG A 209 -35.57 28.28 -7.64
N VAL A 210 -36.27 27.16 -7.67
CA VAL A 210 -35.71 25.86 -8.08
C VAL A 210 -35.55 25.85 -9.62
N VAL A 211 -34.30 25.81 -10.06
CA VAL A 211 -33.92 25.77 -11.48
C VAL A 211 -33.39 24.40 -11.95
N GLY A 212 -33.18 23.46 -11.00
CA GLY A 212 -32.76 22.11 -11.29
C GLY A 212 -32.93 21.17 -10.09
N ARG A 213 -32.85 19.88 -10.32
CA ARG A 213 -32.88 18.85 -9.28
C ARG A 213 -31.84 17.80 -9.58
N GLY A 214 -31.35 17.16 -8.53
CA GLY A 214 -30.42 16.02 -8.65
C GLY A 214 -30.51 15.15 -7.41
N SER A 215 -30.53 13.82 -7.62
CA SER A 215 -30.51 12.82 -6.55
C SER A 215 -29.20 12.06 -6.59
N SER A 216 -28.66 11.72 -5.42
CA SER A 216 -27.50 10.84 -5.33
C SER A 216 -27.92 9.40 -5.06
N ASP A 217 -27.11 8.46 -5.56
CA ASP A 217 -27.26 7.02 -5.32
C ASP A 217 -26.70 6.59 -3.94
N SER A 218 -26.64 5.30 -3.69
CA SER A 218 -26.09 4.71 -2.46
C SER A 218 -24.59 5.02 -2.26
N THR A 219 -23.86 5.34 -3.33
CA THR A 219 -22.46 5.80 -3.28
C THR A 219 -22.32 7.30 -3.06
N GLY A 220 -23.44 7.99 -2.78
CA GLY A 220 -23.52 9.43 -2.59
C GLY A 220 -23.30 10.24 -3.87
N ARG A 221 -23.25 9.63 -5.05
CA ARG A 221 -22.97 10.30 -6.33
C ARG A 221 -24.26 10.65 -7.06
N GLY A 222 -24.30 11.87 -7.58
CA GLY A 222 -25.43 12.34 -8.37
C GLY A 222 -24.97 13.34 -9.44
N VAL A 223 -25.89 13.74 -10.30
CA VAL A 223 -25.65 14.75 -11.33
C VAL A 223 -26.87 15.66 -11.50
N PHE A 224 -26.62 16.93 -11.72
CA PHE A 224 -27.61 17.90 -12.14
C PHE A 224 -27.11 18.76 -13.29
N THR A 225 -28.01 19.48 -13.92
CA THR A 225 -27.68 20.41 -15.02
C THR A 225 -27.79 21.83 -14.52
N VAL A 226 -26.73 22.62 -14.73
CA VAL A 226 -26.72 24.07 -14.53
C VAL A 226 -27.18 24.74 -15.81
N PRO A 227 -28.25 25.56 -15.79
CA PRO A 227 -28.71 26.33 -16.96
C PRO A 227 -27.74 27.47 -17.31
N ALA A 228 -27.76 27.91 -18.56
CA ALA A 228 -26.86 28.95 -19.06
C ALA A 228 -27.10 30.36 -18.46
N SER A 229 -28.29 30.65 -17.94
CA SER A 229 -28.76 32.00 -17.62
C SER A 229 -28.98 32.25 -16.11
N CYS A 230 -28.23 31.56 -15.23
CA CYS A 230 -28.45 31.71 -13.79
C CYS A 230 -27.17 32.12 -13.07
N ASP A 231 -27.28 33.21 -12.28
CA ASP A 231 -26.23 33.67 -11.37
C ASP A 231 -26.59 33.34 -9.89
N GLY A 232 -25.58 33.31 -9.02
CA GLY A 232 -25.79 33.12 -7.59
C GLY A 232 -26.34 31.74 -7.21
N LEU A 233 -25.99 30.71 -7.99
CA LEU A 233 -26.49 29.35 -7.82
C LEU A 233 -26.03 28.72 -6.52
N ARG A 234 -26.97 28.07 -5.84
CA ARG A 234 -26.74 27.30 -4.61
C ARG A 234 -27.41 25.93 -4.72
N PHE A 235 -26.74 24.90 -4.21
CA PHE A 235 -27.34 23.56 -4.16
C PHE A 235 -27.83 23.26 -2.75
N ARG A 236 -29.11 22.97 -2.63
CA ARG A 236 -29.79 22.72 -1.37
C ARG A 236 -30.06 21.23 -1.21
N LEU A 237 -29.58 20.66 -0.10
CA LEU A 237 -29.83 19.27 0.29
C LEU A 237 -30.71 19.22 1.55
N ARG A 238 -31.47 18.16 1.67
CA ARG A 238 -32.24 17.85 2.85
C ARG A 238 -31.47 16.84 3.72
N ASP A 239 -31.19 17.19 4.97
CA ASP A 239 -30.53 16.26 5.91
C ASP A 239 -31.52 15.18 6.43
N ALA A 240 -30.97 14.17 7.12
CA ALA A 240 -31.78 13.09 7.71
C ALA A 240 -32.83 13.58 8.76
N ARG A 241 -32.69 14.83 9.26
CA ARG A 241 -33.65 15.48 10.18
C ARG A 241 -34.66 16.31 9.42
N GLY A 242 -34.64 16.29 8.09
CA GLY A 242 -35.55 17.05 7.25
C GLY A 242 -35.21 18.54 7.11
N ARG A 243 -34.07 19.02 7.60
CA ARG A 243 -33.63 20.41 7.50
C ARG A 243 -32.86 20.61 6.21
N PHE A 244 -33.04 21.77 5.61
CA PHE A 244 -32.31 22.15 4.39
C PHE A 244 -30.94 22.73 4.76
N LYS A 245 -29.93 22.34 3.98
CA LYS A 245 -28.60 22.95 3.99
C LYS A 245 -28.22 23.34 2.59
N GLU A 246 -27.73 24.57 2.44
CA GLU A 246 -27.30 25.13 1.15
C GLU A 246 -25.78 25.11 1.01
N PHE A 247 -25.31 24.81 -0.18
CA PHE A 247 -23.90 24.74 -0.55
C PHE A 247 -23.67 25.60 -1.80
N PRO A 248 -22.64 26.47 -1.78
CA PRO A 248 -22.30 27.25 -2.97
C PRO A 248 -21.72 26.33 -4.05
N LEU A 249 -22.01 26.59 -5.30
CA LEU A 249 -21.34 25.93 -6.40
C LEU A 249 -19.92 26.48 -6.57
N PRO A 250 -19.03 25.75 -7.27
CA PRO A 250 -17.73 26.27 -7.69
C PRO A 250 -17.86 27.55 -8.52
N GLU A 251 -16.89 28.44 -8.40
CA GLU A 251 -16.85 29.66 -9.19
C GLU A 251 -16.86 29.37 -10.70
N SER A 252 -17.61 30.14 -11.44
CA SER A 252 -17.69 30.05 -12.90
C SER A 252 -16.66 30.96 -13.57
N SER A 253 -16.02 30.47 -14.63
CA SER A 253 -15.16 31.27 -15.49
C SER A 253 -16.02 32.09 -16.48
N SER A 254 -15.66 33.34 -16.71
CA SER A 254 -16.36 34.20 -17.70
C SER A 254 -16.11 33.73 -19.15
N GLU A 255 -14.98 33.04 -19.39
CA GLU A 255 -14.59 32.53 -20.70
C GLU A 255 -14.12 31.09 -20.63
N GLY A 256 -14.41 30.29 -21.65
CA GLY A 256 -13.97 28.91 -21.74
C GLY A 256 -14.81 28.05 -22.68
N CYS A 257 -14.53 26.75 -22.60
CA CYS A 257 -15.28 25.72 -23.29
C CYS A 257 -15.87 24.74 -22.27
N VAL A 258 -17.04 24.21 -22.60
CA VAL A 258 -17.72 23.14 -21.88
C VAL A 258 -17.75 21.89 -22.75
N LEU A 259 -17.29 20.79 -22.22
CA LEU A 259 -17.40 19.47 -22.85
C LEU A 259 -18.56 18.73 -22.21
N GLU A 260 -19.45 18.19 -23.02
CA GLU A 260 -20.55 17.34 -22.57
C GLU A 260 -20.43 15.97 -23.25
N LEU A 261 -20.33 14.93 -22.43
CA LEU A 261 -20.25 13.55 -22.86
C LEU A 261 -21.24 12.74 -22.00
N PRO A 262 -22.53 12.66 -22.41
CA PRO A 262 -23.51 11.88 -21.65
C PRO A 262 -23.22 10.38 -21.74
N PRO A 263 -23.70 9.57 -20.78
CA PRO A 263 -23.56 8.12 -20.83
C PRO A 263 -24.23 7.61 -22.12
N SER A 264 -23.51 6.76 -22.84
CA SER A 264 -24.02 6.17 -24.05
C SER A 264 -25.12 5.14 -23.73
N LEU A 265 -26.32 5.36 -24.24
CA LEU A 265 -27.45 4.44 -24.08
C LEU A 265 -27.64 3.53 -25.30
N ASP A 266 -26.92 3.79 -26.39
CA ASP A 266 -26.88 3.03 -27.62
C ASP A 266 -25.44 2.62 -27.99
N ASP A 267 -25.20 2.21 -29.20
CA ASP A 267 -23.89 1.78 -29.70
C ASP A 267 -23.00 2.94 -30.16
N SER A 268 -23.36 4.17 -29.83
CA SER A 268 -22.63 5.39 -30.21
C SER A 268 -22.20 6.19 -28.99
N LEU A 269 -20.91 6.49 -28.91
CA LEU A 269 -20.38 7.50 -27.99
C LEU A 269 -20.46 8.87 -28.65
N ARG A 270 -21.16 9.82 -28.01
CA ARG A 270 -21.32 11.18 -28.52
C ARG A 270 -20.74 12.17 -27.52
N PHE A 271 -20.01 13.14 -28.05
CA PHE A 271 -19.61 14.29 -27.24
C PHE A 271 -19.86 15.58 -27.99
N SER A 272 -20.05 16.66 -27.23
CA SER A 272 -20.19 17.99 -27.76
C SER A 272 -19.29 18.97 -27.02
N VAL A 273 -18.80 19.97 -27.75
CA VAL A 273 -18.03 21.09 -27.19
C VAL A 273 -18.75 22.39 -27.53
N ARG A 274 -19.03 23.19 -26.50
CA ARG A 274 -19.56 24.53 -26.62
C ARG A 274 -18.56 25.51 -26.01
N GLY A 275 -18.45 26.69 -26.59
CA GLY A 275 -17.54 27.72 -26.12
C GLY A 275 -18.22 29.09 -26.03
N THR A 276 -17.66 29.95 -25.20
CA THR A 276 -18.03 31.37 -25.14
C THR A 276 -17.72 32.06 -26.49
N ALA A 277 -18.24 33.29 -26.70
CA ALA A 277 -18.03 34.04 -27.93
C ALA A 277 -16.55 34.13 -28.33
N SER A 278 -15.63 34.28 -27.34
CA SER A 278 -14.19 34.34 -27.56
C SER A 278 -13.55 33.05 -28.10
N TYR A 279 -14.25 31.91 -28.01
CA TYR A 279 -13.78 30.61 -28.50
C TYR A 279 -14.47 30.13 -29.78
N ARG A 280 -15.54 30.83 -30.21
CA ARG A 280 -16.41 30.39 -31.33
C ARG A 280 -15.63 30.12 -32.61
N ASP A 281 -14.75 31.03 -32.98
CA ASP A 281 -14.02 30.98 -34.26
C ASP A 281 -12.58 30.44 -34.11
N ARG A 282 -12.16 30.13 -32.87
CA ARG A 282 -10.81 29.59 -32.63
C ARG A 282 -10.73 28.16 -33.13
N LEU A 283 -9.56 27.83 -33.69
CA LEU A 283 -9.21 26.47 -34.02
C LEU A 283 -8.70 25.77 -32.74
N LEU A 284 -9.32 24.68 -32.37
CA LEU A 284 -8.99 23.86 -31.20
C LEU A 284 -8.62 22.44 -31.64
N GLY A 285 -7.91 21.72 -30.75
CA GLY A 285 -7.65 20.30 -30.91
C GLY A 285 -8.41 19.48 -29.91
N TYR A 286 -8.75 18.25 -30.26
CA TYR A 286 -9.09 17.25 -29.28
C TYR A 286 -8.24 16.00 -29.48
N MET A 287 -8.03 15.25 -28.37
CA MET A 287 -7.31 14.01 -28.38
C MET A 287 -8.01 12.99 -27.49
N LEU A 288 -8.20 11.79 -28.02
CA LEU A 288 -8.73 10.64 -27.33
C LEU A 288 -7.58 9.68 -27.06
N MET A 289 -7.37 9.37 -25.77
CA MET A 289 -6.31 8.51 -25.31
C MET A 289 -6.90 7.36 -24.50
N ASN A 290 -6.22 6.21 -24.56
CA ASN A 290 -6.51 5.04 -23.75
C ASN A 290 -5.18 4.46 -23.28
N TYR A 291 -5.01 4.34 -21.96
CA TYR A 291 -3.80 3.83 -21.31
C TYR A 291 -2.48 4.47 -21.82
N GLY A 292 -2.51 5.78 -22.08
CA GLY A 292 -1.35 6.51 -22.59
C GLY A 292 -1.09 6.35 -24.10
N ARG A 293 -1.93 5.62 -24.81
CA ARG A 293 -1.87 5.53 -26.26
C ARG A 293 -2.88 6.50 -26.89
N VAL A 294 -2.43 7.29 -27.83
CA VAL A 294 -3.33 8.14 -28.64
C VAL A 294 -4.10 7.26 -29.61
N TRP A 295 -5.42 7.34 -29.52
CA TRP A 295 -6.34 6.58 -30.35
C TRP A 295 -6.90 7.40 -31.51
N SER A 296 -7.34 8.64 -31.21
CA SER A 296 -7.86 9.55 -32.18
C SER A 296 -7.50 11.00 -31.82
N CYS A 297 -7.20 11.80 -32.81
CA CYS A 297 -7.01 13.25 -32.62
C CYS A 297 -7.48 13.97 -33.87
N ASP A 298 -8.00 15.18 -33.71
CA ASP A 298 -8.48 16.01 -34.80
C ASP A 298 -8.50 17.48 -34.36
N THR A 299 -8.64 18.39 -35.32
CA THR A 299 -8.82 19.82 -35.09
C THR A 299 -10.22 20.23 -35.47
N PHE A 300 -10.79 21.21 -34.78
CA PHE A 300 -12.14 21.66 -35.00
C PHE A 300 -12.34 23.14 -34.63
N ARG A 301 -13.40 23.73 -35.15
CA ARG A 301 -13.92 25.02 -34.69
C ARG A 301 -15.20 24.80 -33.92
N VAL A 302 -15.35 25.52 -32.81
CA VAL A 302 -16.53 25.37 -31.95
C VAL A 302 -17.82 25.80 -32.65
N GLY A 303 -17.79 26.90 -33.39
CA GLY A 303 -18.99 27.44 -34.11
C GLY A 303 -20.16 27.70 -33.14
N SER A 304 -21.35 27.23 -33.52
CA SER A 304 -22.54 27.17 -32.65
C SER A 304 -22.56 25.99 -31.68
N GLY A 305 -21.60 25.04 -31.81
CA GLY A 305 -21.41 23.84 -31.06
C GLY A 305 -20.81 22.75 -31.94
N TYR A 306 -19.71 22.14 -31.48
CA TYR A 306 -19.08 21.03 -32.16
C TYR A 306 -19.65 19.72 -31.65
N HIS A 307 -19.97 18.80 -32.52
CA HIS A 307 -20.49 17.47 -32.20
C HIS A 307 -19.68 16.39 -32.92
N LYS A 308 -19.33 15.34 -32.19
CA LYS A 308 -18.63 14.17 -32.73
C LYS A 308 -19.26 12.89 -32.18
N SER A 309 -19.33 11.88 -33.04
CA SER A 309 -19.83 10.55 -32.69
C SER A 309 -18.81 9.48 -33.11
N TYR A 310 -18.66 8.47 -32.27
CA TYR A 310 -17.90 7.26 -32.53
C TYR A 310 -18.79 6.05 -32.33
N LEU A 311 -18.61 5.02 -33.12
CA LEU A 311 -19.13 3.69 -32.75
C LEU A 311 -18.37 3.17 -31.52
N ARG A 312 -19.07 2.70 -30.51
CA ARG A 312 -18.44 2.16 -29.30
C ARG A 312 -17.46 1.04 -29.63
N ASP A 313 -17.80 0.21 -30.61
CA ASP A 313 -16.97 -0.90 -31.05
C ASP A 313 -15.64 -0.50 -31.71
N SER A 314 -15.56 0.76 -32.17
CA SER A 314 -14.31 1.30 -32.72
C SER A 314 -13.37 1.90 -31.69
N LEU A 315 -13.76 1.92 -30.41
CA LEU A 315 -13.00 2.48 -29.32
C LEU A 315 -12.49 1.39 -28.37
N PRO A 316 -11.35 1.60 -27.70
CA PRO A 316 -10.81 0.64 -26.79
C PRO A 316 -11.61 0.55 -25.48
N GLU A 317 -11.67 -0.65 -24.93
CA GLU A 317 -12.29 -0.96 -23.64
C GLU A 317 -11.58 -0.29 -22.47
N GLY A 318 -12.28 -0.16 -21.32
CA GLY A 318 -11.77 0.42 -20.10
C GLY A 318 -11.83 1.94 -20.08
N VAL A 319 -10.96 2.57 -19.29
CA VAL A 319 -10.95 4.02 -19.12
C VAL A 319 -10.30 4.72 -20.30
N ASN A 320 -11.04 5.65 -20.86
CA ASN A 320 -10.62 6.52 -21.94
C ASN A 320 -10.60 7.97 -21.47
N GLN A 321 -9.70 8.78 -22.01
CA GLN A 321 -9.52 10.20 -21.71
C GLN A 321 -9.74 11.03 -22.97
N LEU A 322 -10.67 11.98 -22.89
CA LEU A 322 -10.91 12.96 -23.95
C LEU A 322 -10.44 14.33 -23.46
N THR A 323 -9.43 14.90 -24.12
CA THR A 323 -8.83 16.19 -23.78
C THR A 323 -9.05 17.16 -24.94
N VAL A 324 -9.60 18.35 -24.66
CA VAL A 324 -9.72 19.47 -25.59
C VAL A 324 -8.71 20.54 -25.23
N PHE A 325 -7.95 21.04 -26.20
CA PHE A 325 -6.81 21.92 -25.94
C PHE A 325 -6.65 22.99 -27.04
N ASP A 326 -5.94 24.06 -26.69
CA ASP A 326 -5.59 25.13 -27.62
C ASP A 326 -4.22 24.91 -28.30
N GLY A 327 -3.87 25.75 -29.25
CA GLY A 327 -2.60 25.68 -29.98
C GLY A 327 -1.34 25.80 -29.15
N ARG A 328 -1.44 26.21 -27.86
CA ARG A 328 -0.34 26.23 -26.92
C ARG A 328 -0.23 24.91 -26.12
N GLY A 329 -1.17 23.98 -26.31
CA GLY A 329 -1.25 22.75 -25.52
C GLY A 329 -1.95 22.91 -24.18
N ARG A 330 -2.58 24.06 -23.88
CA ARG A 330 -3.32 24.26 -22.65
C ARG A 330 -4.66 23.54 -22.70
N ILE A 331 -4.97 22.76 -21.66
CA ILE A 331 -6.27 22.08 -21.51
C ILE A 331 -7.37 23.13 -21.33
N LEU A 332 -8.43 23.02 -22.12
CA LEU A 332 -9.65 23.80 -22.00
C LEU A 332 -10.74 23.04 -21.25
N CYS A 333 -10.95 21.79 -21.61
CA CYS A 333 -11.81 20.88 -20.88
C CYS A 333 -11.37 19.43 -21.13
N GLU A 334 -11.70 18.55 -20.18
CA GLU A 334 -11.24 17.17 -20.20
C GLU A 334 -12.22 16.25 -19.49
N ARG A 335 -12.34 15.03 -19.98
CA ARG A 335 -13.30 14.05 -19.49
C ARG A 335 -12.76 12.62 -19.58
N LEU A 336 -12.89 11.87 -18.48
CA LEU A 336 -12.75 10.42 -18.51
C LEU A 336 -14.09 9.76 -18.78
N PHE A 337 -14.07 8.64 -19.49
CA PHE A 337 -15.23 7.78 -19.69
C PHE A 337 -14.81 6.32 -19.75
N PHE A 338 -15.71 5.45 -19.36
CA PHE A 338 -15.46 4.01 -19.30
C PHE A 338 -16.25 3.30 -20.40
N LEU A 339 -15.57 2.43 -21.13
CA LEU A 339 -16.22 1.52 -22.08
C LEU A 339 -16.12 0.09 -21.55
N PHE A 340 -17.27 -0.53 -21.42
CA PHE A 340 -17.39 -1.87 -20.87
C PHE A 340 -16.70 -2.88 -21.80
N PRO A 341 -15.94 -3.83 -21.21
CA PRO A 341 -15.32 -4.87 -21.99
C PRO A 341 -16.39 -5.79 -22.58
N LYS A 342 -16.13 -6.27 -23.80
CA LYS A 342 -17.01 -7.24 -24.45
C LYS A 342 -16.78 -8.61 -23.85
N PRO A 343 -17.83 -9.31 -23.47
CA PRO A 343 -17.71 -10.69 -23.00
C PRO A 343 -17.05 -11.56 -24.07
N SER A 344 -16.02 -12.30 -23.69
CA SER A 344 -15.33 -13.25 -24.55
C SER A 344 -15.15 -14.59 -23.81
N ALA A 345 -15.52 -15.67 -24.44
CA ALA A 345 -15.31 -17.00 -23.89
C ALA A 345 -13.82 -17.32 -23.68
N SER A 346 -12.94 -16.62 -24.39
CA SER A 346 -11.50 -16.75 -24.25
C SER A 346 -10.93 -16.02 -23.03
N ASP A 347 -11.72 -15.22 -22.32
CA ASP A 347 -11.31 -14.48 -21.13
C ASP A 347 -11.67 -15.23 -19.83
N THR A 348 -12.33 -16.38 -19.95
CA THR A 348 -12.83 -17.17 -18.82
C THR A 348 -11.99 -18.42 -18.60
N ILE A 349 -11.54 -18.62 -17.37
CA ILE A 349 -10.96 -19.85 -16.88
C ILE A 349 -12.09 -20.68 -16.31
N ARG A 350 -12.47 -21.78 -16.98
CA ARG A 350 -13.50 -22.70 -16.48
C ARG A 350 -12.87 -23.70 -15.53
N VAL A 351 -13.49 -23.88 -14.36
CA VAL A 351 -13.06 -24.86 -13.37
C VAL A 351 -14.15 -25.91 -13.24
N THR A 352 -13.77 -27.18 -13.38
CA THR A 352 -14.66 -28.31 -13.21
C THR A 352 -14.08 -29.25 -12.16
N SER A 353 -14.88 -29.61 -11.16
CA SER A 353 -14.47 -30.61 -10.16
C SER A 353 -14.64 -32.00 -10.72
N GLU A 354 -13.61 -32.80 -10.69
CA GLU A 354 -13.65 -34.24 -10.91
C GLU A 354 -13.94 -35.00 -9.61
N THR A 355 -13.77 -34.30 -8.46
CA THR A 355 -14.13 -34.85 -7.14
C THR A 355 -15.62 -34.62 -6.88
N THR A 356 -16.36 -35.68 -6.74
CA THR A 356 -17.82 -35.63 -6.57
C THR A 356 -18.25 -35.28 -5.15
N ARG A 357 -17.40 -35.58 -4.15
CA ARG A 357 -17.67 -35.31 -2.74
C ARG A 357 -16.37 -34.91 -2.04
N LEU A 358 -16.41 -33.80 -1.31
CA LEU A 358 -15.31 -33.41 -0.43
C LEU A 358 -15.34 -34.25 0.84
N THR A 359 -14.21 -34.80 1.20
CA THR A 359 -14.01 -35.52 2.47
C THR A 359 -12.91 -34.84 3.27
N PRO A 360 -12.92 -34.92 4.61
CA PRO A 360 -11.81 -34.41 5.44
C PRO A 360 -10.48 -35.02 4.99
N CYS A 361 -9.47 -34.17 4.80
CA CYS A 361 -8.14 -34.56 4.33
C CYS A 361 -8.13 -35.36 3.02
N GLY A 362 -9.25 -35.42 2.30
CA GLY A 362 -9.38 -36.14 1.05
C GLY A 362 -8.71 -35.43 -0.12
N LYS A 363 -8.32 -36.25 -1.12
CA LYS A 363 -7.74 -35.71 -2.35
C LYS A 363 -8.80 -35.03 -3.21
N VAL A 364 -8.53 -33.83 -3.65
CA VAL A 364 -9.35 -33.03 -4.56
C VAL A 364 -8.67 -32.96 -5.90
N ARG A 365 -9.43 -33.18 -6.97
CA ARG A 365 -8.96 -33.08 -8.33
C ARG A 365 -9.88 -32.15 -9.13
N LEU A 366 -9.24 -31.11 -9.70
CA LEU A 366 -9.92 -30.10 -10.50
C LEU A 366 -9.34 -30.10 -11.91
N ARG A 367 -10.21 -29.95 -12.89
CA ARG A 367 -9.86 -29.70 -14.28
C ARG A 367 -10.12 -28.24 -14.61
N LEU A 368 -9.09 -27.59 -15.10
CA LEU A 368 -9.12 -26.20 -15.54
C LEU A 368 -9.11 -26.17 -17.07
N HIS A 369 -9.89 -25.26 -17.63
CA HIS A 369 -9.95 -25.08 -19.08
C HIS A 369 -9.87 -23.58 -19.41
N ALA A 370 -8.86 -23.21 -20.18
CA ALA A 370 -8.63 -21.83 -20.64
C ALA A 370 -8.05 -21.87 -22.06
N VAL A 371 -7.69 -20.72 -22.59
CA VAL A 371 -7.00 -20.64 -23.90
C VAL A 371 -5.71 -21.48 -23.86
N PRO A 372 -5.43 -22.28 -24.90
CA PRO A 372 -4.21 -23.09 -24.97
C PRO A 372 -2.94 -22.27 -24.72
N GLY A 373 -2.04 -22.81 -23.90
CA GLY A 373 -0.78 -22.15 -23.53
C GLY A 373 -0.93 -20.95 -22.57
N SER A 374 -2.12 -20.74 -21.99
CA SER A 374 -2.31 -19.71 -20.96
C SER A 374 -1.50 -20.03 -19.71
N VAL A 375 -1.04 -18.98 -19.05
CA VAL A 375 -0.34 -19.04 -17.78
C VAL A 375 -1.08 -18.13 -16.79
N PHE A 376 -1.44 -18.66 -15.64
CA PHE A 376 -2.17 -17.93 -14.62
C PHE A 376 -1.87 -18.47 -13.21
N SER A 377 -2.14 -17.67 -12.20
CA SER A 377 -2.07 -18.08 -10.81
C SER A 377 -3.40 -18.64 -10.33
N PHE A 378 -3.33 -19.61 -9.41
CA PHE A 378 -4.47 -20.35 -8.92
C PHE A 378 -4.44 -20.47 -7.40
N SER A 379 -5.57 -20.20 -6.76
CA SER A 379 -5.82 -20.43 -5.34
C SER A 379 -7.05 -21.28 -5.12
N ALA A 380 -6.96 -22.24 -4.19
CA ALA A 380 -8.10 -22.94 -3.61
C ALA A 380 -8.14 -22.65 -2.10
N MET A 381 -9.27 -22.16 -1.63
CA MET A 381 -9.47 -21.69 -0.26
C MET A 381 -10.61 -22.47 0.40
N ASP A 382 -10.55 -22.60 1.73
CA ASP A 382 -11.69 -23.06 2.52
C ASP A 382 -12.78 -22.00 2.50
N GLY A 383 -13.86 -22.26 1.77
CA GLY A 383 -14.99 -21.35 1.57
C GLY A 383 -15.67 -20.92 2.87
N GLY A 384 -15.62 -21.76 3.92
CA GLY A 384 -16.14 -21.42 5.25
C GLY A 384 -15.33 -20.33 5.98
N THR A 385 -14.13 -20.02 5.51
CA THR A 385 -13.20 -19.05 6.12
C THR A 385 -12.84 -17.87 5.22
N VAL A 386 -13.48 -17.74 4.06
CA VAL A 386 -13.26 -16.63 3.14
C VAL A 386 -14.09 -15.42 3.54
N PHE A 387 -13.48 -14.25 3.53
CA PHE A 387 -14.16 -13.01 3.89
C PHE A 387 -14.92 -12.42 2.71
N ASN A 388 -16.06 -11.79 3.02
CA ASN A 388 -16.82 -11.00 2.05
C ASN A 388 -15.99 -9.82 1.53
N GLY A 389 -16.18 -9.50 0.27
CA GLY A 389 -15.50 -8.41 -0.40
C GLY A 389 -14.27 -8.89 -1.15
N ARG A 390 -14.50 -9.33 -2.36
CA ARG A 390 -13.42 -9.52 -3.33
C ARG A 390 -12.76 -8.16 -3.57
N GLY A 391 -11.46 -8.11 -3.44
CA GLY A 391 -10.71 -6.97 -3.94
C GLY A 391 -10.84 -6.86 -5.46
N PRO A 392 -10.15 -5.91 -6.07
CA PRO A 392 -10.15 -5.81 -7.52
C PRO A 392 -9.62 -7.12 -8.13
N SER A 393 -10.31 -7.64 -9.13
CA SER A 393 -9.81 -8.71 -10.01
C SER A 393 -8.76 -8.13 -10.97
N VAL A 394 -8.00 -9.00 -11.63
CA VAL A 394 -7.05 -8.57 -12.66
C VAL A 394 -7.73 -7.69 -13.73
N LYS A 395 -8.94 -8.04 -14.14
CA LYS A 395 -9.74 -7.32 -15.12
C LYS A 395 -10.16 -5.94 -14.61
N SER A 396 -10.77 -5.89 -13.42
CA SER A 396 -11.23 -4.62 -12.84
C SER A 396 -10.08 -3.69 -12.47
N TRP A 397 -8.94 -4.24 -12.06
CA TRP A 397 -7.72 -3.44 -11.81
C TRP A 397 -7.16 -2.86 -13.10
N MET A 398 -6.91 -3.70 -14.12
CA MET A 398 -6.27 -3.28 -15.35
C MET A 398 -7.11 -2.29 -16.15
N LEU A 399 -8.43 -2.50 -16.20
CA LEU A 399 -9.34 -1.69 -17.01
C LEU A 399 -9.90 -0.45 -16.29
N LEU A 400 -9.99 -0.46 -14.96
CA LEU A 400 -10.67 0.59 -14.20
C LEU A 400 -9.83 1.12 -13.03
N SER A 401 -9.56 0.32 -11.99
CA SER A 401 -9.04 0.83 -10.72
C SER A 401 -7.67 1.49 -10.84
N SER A 402 -6.80 0.99 -11.74
CA SER A 402 -5.47 1.56 -11.96
C SER A 402 -5.48 2.90 -12.73
N GLU A 403 -6.62 3.29 -13.29
CA GLU A 403 -6.75 4.49 -14.13
C GLU A 403 -7.49 5.65 -13.45
N VAL A 404 -8.08 5.39 -12.29
CA VAL A 404 -8.79 6.42 -11.51
C VAL A 404 -8.16 6.58 -10.14
N LYS A 405 -8.33 7.76 -9.54
CA LYS A 405 -7.78 8.05 -8.21
C LYS A 405 -8.80 7.73 -7.13
N GLY A 406 -8.29 7.15 -6.05
CA GLY A 406 -9.07 6.82 -4.87
C GLY A 406 -9.62 5.39 -4.91
N TYR A 407 -10.19 4.99 -3.81
CA TYR A 407 -10.79 3.67 -3.66
C TYR A 407 -12.15 3.62 -4.38
N ILE A 408 -12.40 2.54 -5.10
CA ILE A 408 -13.69 2.24 -5.71
C ILE A 408 -14.35 1.18 -4.85
N GLU A 409 -15.44 1.56 -4.19
CA GLU A 409 -16.26 0.62 -3.42
C GLU A 409 -16.97 -0.32 -4.40
N ASP A 410 -16.87 -1.62 -4.13
CA ASP A 410 -17.47 -2.67 -4.97
C ASP A 410 -17.15 -2.50 -6.47
N VAL A 411 -15.87 -2.57 -6.78
CA VAL A 411 -15.41 -2.43 -8.17
C VAL A 411 -15.99 -3.50 -9.11
N GLY A 412 -16.36 -4.66 -8.59
CA GLY A 412 -16.99 -5.77 -9.32
C GLY A 412 -18.30 -5.33 -9.96
N TYR A 413 -19.09 -4.51 -9.27
CA TYR A 413 -20.35 -3.97 -9.77
C TYR A 413 -20.27 -3.37 -11.19
N TYR A 414 -19.18 -2.66 -11.50
CA TYR A 414 -19.00 -2.06 -12.82
C TYR A 414 -18.67 -3.06 -13.93
N PHE A 415 -18.58 -4.36 -13.61
CA PHE A 415 -18.28 -5.43 -14.57
C PHE A 415 -19.38 -6.49 -14.65
N GLU A 416 -20.46 -6.34 -13.87
CA GLU A 416 -21.57 -7.29 -13.87
C GLU A 416 -22.39 -7.25 -15.16
N SER A 417 -22.64 -6.04 -15.69
CA SER A 417 -23.48 -5.87 -16.90
C SER A 417 -23.16 -4.58 -17.65
N ASP A 418 -23.35 -4.58 -18.97
CA ASP A 418 -23.27 -3.38 -19.82
C ASP A 418 -24.69 -2.83 -20.12
N ASP A 419 -25.50 -2.67 -19.08
CA ASP A 419 -26.83 -2.06 -19.20
C ASP A 419 -26.85 -0.55 -18.89
N SER A 420 -27.99 0.07 -19.03
CA SER A 420 -28.13 1.52 -18.82
C SER A 420 -27.88 1.96 -17.37
N VAL A 421 -28.07 1.07 -16.39
CA VAL A 421 -27.85 1.37 -14.96
C VAL A 421 -26.35 1.41 -14.67
N HIS A 422 -25.63 0.37 -15.08
CA HIS A 422 -24.17 0.29 -14.91
C HIS A 422 -23.44 1.37 -15.72
N ARG A 423 -23.91 1.68 -16.93
CA ARG A 423 -23.37 2.79 -17.76
C ARG A 423 -23.53 4.14 -17.07
N ARG A 424 -24.67 4.41 -16.42
CA ARG A 424 -24.86 5.65 -15.64
C ARG A 424 -23.99 5.69 -14.41
N ALA A 425 -23.89 4.59 -13.68
CA ALA A 425 -23.04 4.48 -12.51
C ALA A 425 -21.56 4.70 -12.86
N SER A 426 -21.08 4.11 -13.96
CA SER A 426 -19.70 4.31 -14.44
C SER A 426 -19.45 5.75 -14.91
N ASP A 427 -20.45 6.39 -15.54
CA ASP A 427 -20.39 7.82 -15.92
C ASP A 427 -20.23 8.73 -14.69
N LEU A 428 -21.01 8.48 -13.62
CA LEU A 428 -20.89 9.19 -12.35
C LEU A 428 -19.55 8.95 -11.67
N LEU A 429 -19.05 7.71 -11.70
CA LEU A 429 -17.72 7.38 -11.19
C LEU A 429 -16.63 8.19 -11.92
N MET A 430 -16.68 8.22 -13.25
CA MET A 430 -15.71 8.95 -14.08
C MET A 430 -15.81 10.48 -13.91
N LEU A 431 -16.97 11.01 -13.57
CA LEU A 431 -17.17 12.43 -13.26
C LEU A 431 -16.55 12.81 -11.92
N VAL A 432 -16.75 11.97 -10.90
CA VAL A 432 -16.35 12.25 -9.51
C VAL A 432 -14.89 11.87 -9.26
N GLN A 433 -14.43 10.72 -9.72
CA GLN A 433 -13.06 10.21 -9.51
C GLN A 433 -12.15 10.43 -10.71
N GLY A 434 -12.31 11.53 -11.40
CA GLY A 434 -11.58 11.90 -12.63
C GLY A 434 -10.10 12.23 -12.40
N TRP A 435 -9.30 11.30 -11.88
CA TRP A 435 -7.84 11.45 -11.85
C TRP A 435 -7.24 11.02 -13.19
N ARG A 436 -6.17 11.73 -13.58
CA ARG A 436 -5.49 11.47 -14.84
C ARG A 436 -4.12 10.87 -14.57
N ARG A 437 -3.94 9.65 -15.00
CA ARG A 437 -2.67 8.95 -14.93
C ARG A 437 -1.62 9.62 -15.82
N TYR A 438 -2.04 10.27 -16.90
CA TYR A 438 -1.18 10.89 -17.89
C TYR A 438 -1.25 12.42 -17.77
N ASP A 439 -0.12 13.04 -17.41
CA ASP A 439 -0.02 14.49 -17.30
C ASP A 439 0.06 15.11 -18.70
N TRP A 440 -1.06 15.66 -19.16
CA TRP A 440 -1.15 16.28 -20.46
C TRP A 440 -0.19 17.47 -20.64
N GLU A 441 -0.02 18.32 -19.63
CA GLU A 441 0.84 19.51 -19.72
C GLU A 441 2.29 19.11 -19.97
N GLU A 442 2.73 18.03 -19.36
CA GLU A 442 4.05 17.47 -19.56
C GLU A 442 4.17 16.79 -20.94
N LEU A 443 3.17 16.00 -21.34
CA LEU A 443 3.15 15.31 -22.63
C LEU A 443 3.11 16.28 -23.82
N SER A 444 2.33 17.36 -23.71
CA SER A 444 2.18 18.37 -24.75
C SER A 444 3.41 19.33 -24.85
N GLY A 445 4.27 19.29 -23.84
CA GLY A 445 5.41 20.21 -23.70
C GLY A 445 5.03 21.59 -23.19
N TYR A 446 3.80 21.75 -22.66
CA TYR A 446 3.38 22.99 -22.01
C TYR A 446 4.16 23.23 -20.72
N ARG A 447 4.45 22.17 -19.98
CA ARG A 447 5.32 22.16 -18.81
C ARG A 447 6.55 21.29 -19.08
N SER A 448 7.73 21.79 -18.74
CA SER A 448 8.96 21.02 -18.88
C SER A 448 9.09 19.95 -17.79
N ARG A 449 9.50 18.74 -18.18
CA ARG A 449 9.84 17.67 -17.25
C ARG A 449 11.16 18.01 -16.54
N ASN A 450 11.24 17.76 -15.23
CA ASN A 450 12.50 17.86 -14.51
C ASN A 450 13.31 16.54 -14.64
N PRO A 451 14.39 16.53 -15.42
CA PRO A 451 15.18 15.32 -15.65
C PRO A 451 15.91 14.81 -14.39
N GLU A 452 16.19 15.69 -13.43
CA GLU A 452 16.93 15.34 -12.20
C GLU A 452 16.11 14.44 -11.26
N LYS A 453 14.76 14.51 -11.36
CA LYS A 453 13.85 13.71 -10.55
C LYS A 453 13.39 12.42 -11.25
N TRP A 454 13.92 12.15 -12.45
CA TRP A 454 13.49 10.99 -13.21
C TRP A 454 14.18 9.71 -12.77
N HIS A 455 13.38 8.72 -12.39
CA HIS A 455 13.86 7.38 -12.06
C HIS A 455 14.05 6.55 -13.35
N PRO A 456 15.24 6.04 -13.62
CA PRO A 456 15.49 5.18 -14.78
C PRO A 456 14.77 3.83 -14.61
N VAL A 457 14.67 3.11 -15.72
CA VAL A 457 14.24 1.71 -15.72
C VAL A 457 15.33 0.87 -15.07
N GLU A 458 14.96 -0.03 -14.18
CA GLU A 458 15.86 -1.04 -13.62
C GLU A 458 15.74 -2.34 -14.45
N ASP A 459 16.55 -2.45 -15.48
CA ASP A 459 16.64 -3.62 -16.36
C ASP A 459 17.53 -4.74 -15.78
N MET A 460 18.18 -4.48 -14.65
CA MET A 460 18.92 -5.41 -13.80
C MET A 460 18.99 -4.86 -12.37
N LEU A 461 19.73 -5.52 -11.49
CA LEU A 461 19.98 -5.00 -10.15
C LEU A 461 20.99 -3.85 -10.21
N TYR A 462 20.69 -2.75 -9.48
CA TYR A 462 21.60 -1.61 -9.38
C TYR A 462 21.87 -1.25 -7.93
N ILE A 463 23.12 -0.89 -7.65
CA ILE A 463 23.51 -0.14 -6.46
C ILE A 463 23.66 1.31 -6.90
N THR A 464 22.80 2.17 -6.40
CA THR A 464 22.80 3.59 -6.68
C THR A 464 23.05 4.40 -5.43
N GLY A 465 23.59 5.59 -5.58
CA GLY A 465 23.83 6.49 -4.46
C GLY A 465 24.51 7.78 -4.87
N HIS A 466 24.95 8.53 -3.87
CA HIS A 466 25.55 9.84 -4.07
C HIS A 466 26.89 9.93 -3.35
N LEU A 467 27.84 10.58 -3.99
CA LEU A 467 29.07 11.05 -3.38
C LEU A 467 28.88 12.51 -2.96
N ARG A 468 29.00 12.79 -1.68
CA ARG A 468 28.93 14.14 -1.13
C ARG A 468 30.32 14.59 -0.68
N SER A 469 30.69 15.80 -1.01
CA SER A 469 31.93 16.37 -0.50
C SER A 469 31.71 17.03 0.86
N LEU A 470 32.55 16.70 1.83
CA LEU A 470 32.59 17.37 3.14
C LEU A 470 33.20 18.79 3.08
N LYS A 471 33.80 19.16 1.95
CA LYS A 471 34.35 20.51 1.69
C LYS A 471 33.82 21.02 0.34
N LYS A 472 33.16 22.17 0.36
CA LYS A 472 32.57 22.80 -0.85
C LYS A 472 33.51 22.95 -2.03
N SER A 473 34.84 23.02 -1.78
CA SER A 473 35.85 23.19 -2.81
C SER A 473 36.27 21.90 -3.54
N LEU A 474 35.76 20.73 -3.12
CA LEU A 474 36.18 19.49 -3.76
C LEU A 474 35.13 19.05 -4.79
N PRO A 475 35.59 18.63 -6.00
CA PRO A 475 34.69 18.15 -7.02
C PRO A 475 33.98 16.85 -6.57
N VAL A 476 32.79 16.63 -7.06
CA VAL A 476 32.04 15.37 -6.91
C VAL A 476 31.89 14.67 -8.26
N ASP A 477 32.23 15.32 -9.35
CA ASP A 477 32.19 14.83 -10.73
C ASP A 477 33.46 14.03 -11.07
N GLY A 478 33.29 12.91 -11.77
CA GLY A 478 34.41 12.08 -12.25
C GLY A 478 35.21 11.39 -11.14
N ILE A 479 34.66 11.29 -9.92
CA ILE A 479 35.33 10.60 -8.81
C ILE A 479 35.09 9.12 -8.88
N PRO A 480 36.15 8.27 -8.91
CA PRO A 480 35.97 6.84 -8.94
C PRO A 480 35.43 6.30 -7.62
N ILE A 481 34.38 5.49 -7.70
CA ILE A 481 33.80 4.71 -6.58
C ILE A 481 34.10 3.24 -6.83
N LYS A 482 34.87 2.64 -5.93
CA LYS A 482 35.10 1.18 -5.91
C LYS A 482 34.01 0.50 -5.12
N VAL A 483 33.42 -0.52 -5.72
CA VAL A 483 32.31 -1.32 -5.15
C VAL A 483 32.81 -2.72 -4.93
N TYR A 484 32.50 -3.27 -3.76
CA TYR A 484 32.75 -4.67 -3.41
C TYR A 484 31.45 -5.25 -2.85
N VAL A 485 30.96 -6.30 -3.47
CA VAL A 485 29.74 -7.03 -3.05
C VAL A 485 30.15 -8.49 -2.83
N TYR A 486 29.91 -9.02 -1.63
CA TYR A 486 30.39 -10.36 -1.27
C TYR A 486 29.43 -11.07 -0.30
N SER A 487 29.29 -12.40 -0.47
CA SER A 487 28.54 -13.29 0.41
C SER A 487 29.06 -14.72 0.29
N GLY A 488 29.29 -15.39 1.41
CA GLY A 488 29.58 -16.84 1.46
C GLY A 488 30.71 -17.33 0.56
N GLY A 489 31.75 -16.54 0.30
CA GLY A 489 32.86 -16.90 -0.58
C GLY A 489 32.68 -16.46 -2.06
N SER A 490 31.49 -16.04 -2.45
CA SER A 490 31.23 -15.38 -3.74
C SER A 490 31.48 -13.90 -3.62
N TYR A 491 32.06 -13.31 -4.65
CA TYR A 491 32.33 -11.89 -4.64
C TYR A 491 32.26 -11.30 -6.03
N THR A 492 31.87 -10.05 -6.13
CA THR A 492 31.99 -9.22 -7.32
C THR A 492 32.46 -7.82 -6.94
N ASP A 493 33.25 -7.22 -7.78
CA ASP A 493 33.76 -5.88 -7.59
C ASP A 493 33.74 -5.09 -8.89
N GLY A 494 33.93 -3.79 -8.78
CA GLY A 494 33.99 -2.90 -9.90
C GLY A 494 34.33 -1.48 -9.48
N GLU A 495 34.50 -0.65 -10.50
CA GLU A 495 34.76 0.79 -10.33
C GLU A 495 33.86 1.57 -11.29
N MET A 496 33.32 2.69 -10.83
CA MET A 496 32.54 3.60 -11.64
C MET A 496 32.88 5.04 -11.30
N LEU A 497 32.59 5.92 -12.22
CA LEU A 497 32.80 7.37 -12.04
C LEU A 497 31.46 8.02 -11.66
N THR A 498 31.51 8.98 -10.74
CA THR A 498 30.37 9.82 -10.41
C THR A 498 30.08 10.81 -11.52
N ASP A 499 28.80 11.18 -11.66
CA ASP A 499 28.38 12.27 -12.57
C ASP A 499 28.55 13.66 -11.93
N SER A 500 28.16 14.71 -12.67
CA SER A 500 28.28 16.12 -12.23
C SER A 500 27.48 16.44 -10.93
N ALA A 501 26.48 15.65 -10.59
CA ALA A 501 25.72 15.74 -9.35
C ALA A 501 26.29 14.82 -8.24
N GLY A 502 27.38 14.11 -8.50
CA GLY A 502 27.99 13.14 -7.60
C GLY A 502 27.23 11.81 -7.52
N ARG A 503 26.28 11.53 -8.44
CA ARG A 503 25.53 10.28 -8.47
C ARG A 503 26.39 9.16 -9.07
N TYR A 504 26.17 7.95 -8.59
CA TYR A 504 26.77 6.74 -9.15
C TYR A 504 25.73 5.63 -9.29
N ALA A 505 25.94 4.74 -10.24
CA ALA A 505 25.10 3.56 -10.46
C ALA A 505 25.97 2.38 -10.89
N PHE A 506 25.93 1.30 -10.14
CA PHE A 506 26.66 0.07 -10.43
C PHE A 506 25.66 -1.05 -10.69
N SER A 507 25.75 -1.66 -11.87
CA SER A 507 24.92 -2.80 -12.25
C SER A 507 25.48 -4.09 -11.69
N LEU A 508 24.58 -4.93 -11.17
CA LEU A 508 24.94 -6.26 -10.65
C LEU A 508 24.29 -7.36 -11.50
N PRO A 509 24.95 -8.51 -11.62
CA PRO A 509 24.25 -9.70 -12.08
C PRO A 509 23.12 -10.08 -11.13
N ASP A 510 22.32 -11.05 -11.52
CA ASP A 510 21.27 -11.59 -10.66
C ASP A 510 21.90 -12.22 -9.42
N VAL A 511 21.71 -11.57 -8.28
CA VAL A 511 22.11 -12.06 -6.96
C VAL A 511 20.88 -12.20 -6.06
N TRP A 512 20.89 -13.22 -5.23
CA TRP A 512 19.78 -13.59 -4.36
C TRP A 512 20.17 -13.46 -2.89
N GLY A 513 19.23 -13.03 -2.07
CA GLY A 513 19.46 -12.86 -0.63
C GLY A 513 20.26 -11.61 -0.30
N GLU A 514 20.75 -11.54 0.93
CA GLU A 514 21.52 -10.43 1.45
C GLU A 514 23.03 -10.62 1.20
N TRP A 515 23.67 -9.56 0.73
CA TRP A 515 25.10 -9.51 0.43
C TRP A 515 25.73 -8.33 1.17
N ASN A 516 26.96 -8.52 1.63
CA ASN A 516 27.76 -7.43 2.16
C ASN A 516 28.16 -6.46 1.04
N LEU A 517 28.06 -5.18 1.31
CA LEU A 517 28.40 -4.10 0.39
C LEU A 517 29.45 -3.19 1.00
N GLN A 518 30.56 -3.00 0.28
CA GLN A 518 31.55 -1.98 0.62
C GLN A 518 31.75 -1.05 -0.56
N LEU A 519 31.61 0.25 -0.32
CA LEU A 519 31.86 1.32 -1.29
C LEU A 519 33.04 2.16 -0.81
N LYS A 520 33.95 2.50 -1.69
CA LYS A 520 35.11 3.33 -1.39
C LYS A 520 35.27 4.44 -2.42
N ALA A 521 35.35 5.70 -1.98
CA ALA A 521 35.77 6.80 -2.84
C ALA A 521 37.24 6.62 -3.20
N GLY A 522 37.56 6.55 -4.50
CA GLY A 522 38.83 6.04 -5.03
C GLY A 522 40.05 6.95 -4.89
N VAL A 523 39.95 8.16 -4.34
CA VAL A 523 41.07 9.13 -4.30
C VAL A 523 41.86 8.95 -3.00
N ASN A 524 42.97 8.24 -3.04
CA ASN A 524 43.75 7.79 -1.90
C ASN A 524 44.03 8.80 -0.77
N LYS A 525 44.39 10.03 -1.08
CA LYS A 525 44.68 11.07 -0.08
C LYS A 525 43.45 11.92 0.31
N LEU A 526 42.38 11.87 -0.49
CA LEU A 526 41.19 12.70 -0.32
C LEU A 526 39.95 11.92 0.11
N LYS A 527 40.03 10.58 0.17
CA LYS A 527 38.87 9.69 0.54
C LYS A 527 38.17 10.13 1.82
N SER A 528 38.94 10.55 2.83
CA SER A 528 38.39 11.00 4.11
C SER A 528 37.63 12.34 4.06
N ARG A 529 37.53 12.96 2.89
CA ARG A 529 36.82 14.23 2.67
C ARG A 529 35.49 14.01 1.92
N TYR A 530 35.17 12.79 1.61
CA TYR A 530 33.94 12.40 0.93
C TYR A 530 33.07 11.55 1.82
N LEU A 531 31.78 11.62 1.57
CA LEU A 531 30.74 10.78 2.13
C LEU A 531 30.08 10.01 0.99
N VAL A 532 29.98 8.69 1.14
CA VAL A 532 29.33 7.82 0.18
C VAL A 532 28.00 7.37 0.75
N THR A 533 26.90 7.68 0.09
CA THR A 533 25.54 7.30 0.50
C THR A 533 24.97 6.26 -0.47
N VAL A 534 23.99 5.48 -0.04
CA VAL A 534 23.30 4.46 -0.85
C VAL A 534 21.82 4.81 -0.93
N ASP A 535 21.25 4.77 -2.15
CA ASP A 535 19.81 4.97 -2.38
C ASP A 535 19.07 3.66 -2.18
N ARG A 536 18.78 3.32 -0.94
CA ARG A 536 18.12 2.07 -0.60
C ARG A 536 16.63 2.20 -0.47
N ARG A 537 16.18 3.35 0.03
CA ARG A 537 14.77 3.63 0.28
C ARG A 537 14.24 4.58 -0.78
N PHE A 538 13.32 4.10 -1.54
CA PHE A 538 12.49 4.85 -2.45
C PHE A 538 11.14 4.17 -2.50
N GLY A 539 10.12 4.90 -2.83
CA GLY A 539 8.76 4.37 -2.92
C GLY A 539 7.75 5.48 -2.71
N PRO A 540 6.48 5.20 -2.98
CA PRO A 540 5.44 6.17 -2.75
C PRO A 540 5.31 6.47 -1.25
N PRO A 541 4.99 7.72 -0.86
CA PRO A 541 4.70 8.03 0.52
C PRO A 541 3.49 7.21 1.01
N SER A 542 3.41 7.00 2.32
CA SER A 542 2.24 6.40 2.95
C SER A 542 0.99 7.23 2.64
N ARG A 543 -0.10 6.58 2.22
CA ARG A 543 -1.37 7.24 1.90
C ARG A 543 -2.37 7.12 3.05
N ARG A 544 -3.32 8.02 3.10
CA ARG A 544 -4.51 7.84 3.94
C ARG A 544 -5.39 6.76 3.31
N LEU A 545 -5.90 5.88 4.16
CA LEU A 545 -6.82 4.83 3.71
C LEU A 545 -8.25 5.36 3.69
N SER A 546 -9.07 4.82 2.79
CA SER A 546 -10.51 5.08 2.82
C SER A 546 -11.17 4.28 3.94
N PRO A 547 -12.16 4.84 4.66
CA PRO A 547 -12.96 4.06 5.61
C PRO A 547 -13.59 2.81 4.98
N TYR A 548 -13.89 2.86 3.69
CA TYR A 548 -14.46 1.72 2.95
C TYR A 548 -13.46 0.60 2.67
N GLU A 549 -12.16 0.91 2.60
CA GLU A 549 -11.10 -0.10 2.50
C GLU A 549 -10.87 -0.85 3.81
N CYS A 550 -11.22 -0.22 4.92
CA CYS A 550 -10.89 -0.67 6.27
C CYS A 550 -12.12 -1.17 7.02
N ARG A 551 -13.01 -1.86 6.34
CA ARG A 551 -14.10 -2.57 6.98
C ARG A 551 -13.62 -3.96 7.40
N SER A 552 -13.95 -4.36 8.64
CA SER A 552 -13.91 -5.77 9.01
C SER A 552 -15.03 -6.46 8.23
N LEU A 553 -14.66 -7.32 7.32
CA LEU A 553 -15.61 -8.04 6.47
C LEU A 553 -16.02 -9.32 7.21
N PRO A 554 -17.32 -9.60 7.39
CA PRO A 554 -17.75 -10.87 7.92
C PRO A 554 -17.31 -11.98 6.97
N PHE A 555 -17.15 -13.20 7.50
CA PHE A 555 -17.03 -14.39 6.66
C PHE A 555 -18.21 -14.47 5.69
N LEU A 556 -17.95 -14.98 4.49
CA LEU A 556 -19.03 -15.40 3.62
C LEU A 556 -19.89 -16.41 4.40
N PRO A 557 -21.22 -16.25 4.44
CA PRO A 557 -22.03 -17.26 5.04
C PRO A 557 -21.72 -18.55 4.29
N SER A 558 -21.07 -19.51 4.96
CA SER A 558 -21.06 -20.87 4.48
C SER A 558 -22.52 -21.26 4.39
N TYR A 559 -23.01 -21.57 3.20
CA TYR A 559 -24.21 -22.37 3.06
C TYR A 559 -23.85 -23.70 3.69
N LEU A 560 -24.02 -23.77 5.02
CA LEU A 560 -24.12 -25.06 5.69
C LEU A 560 -25.37 -25.69 5.13
N PRO A 561 -25.30 -26.66 4.20
CA PRO A 561 -26.41 -27.55 4.07
C PRO A 561 -26.60 -28.12 5.47
N LEU A 562 -27.81 -28.03 6.02
CA LEU A 562 -28.18 -28.72 7.24
C LEU A 562 -27.75 -30.16 7.04
N LEU A 563 -26.59 -30.50 7.57
CA LEU A 563 -26.15 -31.89 7.53
C LEU A 563 -27.03 -32.65 8.46
N PRO A 564 -27.51 -33.79 8.03
CA PRO A 564 -28.07 -34.76 9.00
C PRO A 564 -26.95 -35.02 10.04
N ASP A 565 -27.33 -35.09 11.29
CA ASP A 565 -26.45 -35.27 12.47
C ASP A 565 -25.60 -36.56 12.46
N THR A 566 -25.57 -37.26 11.33
CA THR A 566 -24.81 -38.50 11.11
C THR A 566 -24.03 -38.41 9.82
N LEU A 567 -22.86 -37.76 9.86
CA LEU A 567 -21.78 -38.16 8.98
C LEU A 567 -21.15 -39.40 9.63
N GLU A 568 -21.52 -40.57 9.17
CA GLU A 568 -20.69 -41.75 9.32
C GLU A 568 -19.39 -41.45 8.55
N PHE A 569 -18.36 -41.09 9.29
CA PHE A 569 -17.02 -41.11 8.75
C PHE A 569 -16.69 -42.55 8.43
N ASP A 570 -16.39 -42.85 7.17
CA ASP A 570 -15.65 -44.08 6.85
C ASP A 570 -14.32 -43.94 7.60
N THR A 571 -14.29 -44.51 8.80
CA THR A 571 -13.04 -44.66 9.57
C THR A 571 -12.22 -45.64 8.76
N LEU A 572 -11.21 -45.10 8.04
CA LEU A 572 -10.12 -45.92 7.58
C LEU A 572 -9.62 -46.68 8.80
N PRO A 573 -9.39 -48.00 8.70
CA PRO A 573 -8.94 -48.79 9.83
C PRO A 573 -7.69 -48.15 10.40
N LEU A 574 -7.80 -47.68 11.64
CA LEU A 574 -6.68 -47.20 12.44
C LEU A 574 -5.71 -48.39 12.58
N LEU A 575 -4.77 -48.44 11.67
CA LEU A 575 -3.56 -49.24 11.92
C LEU A 575 -2.90 -48.64 13.14
N SER A 576 -2.66 -49.46 14.14
CA SER A 576 -2.11 -49.00 15.43
C SER A 576 -0.89 -48.14 15.22
N LEU A 577 -0.85 -46.96 15.89
CA LEU A 577 0.22 -46.01 15.82
C LEU A 577 1.62 -46.62 16.07
N SER A 578 1.69 -47.77 16.77
CA SER A 578 2.91 -48.50 17.10
C SER A 578 3.58 -49.19 15.90
N GLU A 579 2.86 -49.50 14.84
CA GLU A 579 3.39 -50.24 13.69
C GLU A 579 3.92 -49.35 12.54
N ARG A 580 3.66 -48.05 12.57
CA ARG A 580 4.02 -47.11 11.48
C ARG A 580 5.00 -45.99 11.87
N LEU A 581 5.27 -45.85 13.16
CA LEU A 581 6.28 -44.89 13.61
C LEU A 581 7.68 -45.47 13.47
N HIS A 582 8.24 -45.47 12.27
CA HIS A 582 9.68 -45.31 12.14
C HIS A 582 10.01 -43.88 12.57
N LYS A 583 10.31 -43.70 13.86
CA LYS A 583 10.99 -42.50 14.32
C LYS A 583 12.28 -42.40 13.51
N LEU A 584 12.29 -41.55 12.49
CA LEU A 584 13.54 -41.03 11.98
C LEU A 584 14.25 -40.40 13.20
N PRO A 585 15.53 -40.70 13.43
CA PRO A 585 16.25 -40.05 14.49
C PRO A 585 16.12 -38.56 14.29
N GLU A 586 15.73 -37.87 15.35
CA GLU A 586 15.63 -36.42 15.39
C GLU A 586 16.99 -35.88 14.93
N VAL A 587 17.04 -35.36 13.71
CA VAL A 587 18.22 -34.69 13.18
C VAL A 587 18.24 -33.34 13.88
N ASP A 588 18.91 -33.33 15.03
CA ASP A 588 19.26 -32.13 15.78
C ASP A 588 20.23 -31.34 14.88
N VAL A 589 19.67 -30.46 14.04
CA VAL A 589 20.43 -29.49 13.26
C VAL A 589 20.97 -28.48 14.25
N LYS A 590 22.04 -28.81 14.91
CA LYS A 590 22.84 -27.89 15.72
C LYS A 590 23.48 -26.90 14.74
N ALA A 591 22.77 -25.87 14.37
CA ALA A 591 23.40 -24.66 13.85
C ALA A 591 24.38 -24.20 14.93
N LYS A 592 25.67 -24.36 14.69
CA LYS A 592 26.74 -23.88 15.56
C LYS A 592 26.84 -22.35 15.49
N HIS A 593 25.76 -21.63 15.77
CA HIS A 593 25.87 -20.28 16.26
C HIS A 593 26.19 -20.38 17.74
N ARG A 594 27.44 -20.16 18.08
CA ARG A 594 27.87 -19.93 19.46
C ARG A 594 27.27 -18.60 19.91
N PHE A 595 25.99 -18.59 20.24
CA PHE A 595 25.45 -17.51 21.04
C PHE A 595 26.14 -17.56 22.42
N THR A 596 26.78 -16.48 22.80
CA THR A 596 27.20 -16.27 24.17
C THR A 596 25.95 -16.34 25.06
N GLU A 597 26.12 -16.67 26.32
CA GLU A 597 25.02 -16.82 27.28
C GLU A 597 24.19 -15.51 27.39
N GLY A 598 24.83 -14.35 27.24
CA GLY A 598 24.21 -13.05 27.16
C GLY A 598 23.33 -12.87 25.91
N ALA A 599 23.77 -13.30 24.72
CA ALA A 599 22.98 -13.20 23.51
C ALA A 599 21.71 -14.08 23.53
N ARG A 600 21.75 -15.22 24.25
CA ARG A 600 20.55 -16.06 24.48
C ARG A 600 19.54 -15.37 25.40
N ALA A 601 20.03 -14.70 26.45
CA ALA A 601 19.19 -13.96 27.38
C ALA A 601 18.53 -12.77 26.68
N ALA A 602 19.30 -12.00 25.92
CA ALA A 602 18.80 -10.87 25.14
C ALA A 602 17.71 -11.29 24.14
N TRP A 603 17.95 -12.36 23.41
CA TRP A 603 16.95 -12.88 22.47
C TRP A 603 15.64 -13.34 23.16
N ALA A 604 15.76 -13.97 24.33
CA ALA A 604 14.60 -14.38 25.13
C ALA A 604 13.82 -13.16 25.65
N THR A 605 14.52 -12.08 25.96
CA THR A 605 13.93 -10.83 26.48
C THR A 605 13.23 -10.05 25.38
N GLU A 606 13.83 -9.96 24.20
CA GLU A 606 13.23 -9.28 23.04
C GLU A 606 11.88 -9.88 22.63
N LYS A 607 11.72 -11.19 22.76
CA LYS A 607 10.43 -11.85 22.52
C LYS A 607 9.27 -11.30 23.36
N ARG A 608 9.54 -10.76 24.52
CA ARG A 608 8.50 -10.17 25.38
C ARG A 608 8.03 -8.82 24.85
N GLY A 609 8.94 -7.93 24.44
CA GLY A 609 8.58 -6.69 23.77
C GLY A 609 7.77 -6.99 22.50
N GLN A 610 8.21 -7.95 21.74
CA GLN A 610 7.51 -8.43 20.53
C GLN A 610 6.08 -8.91 20.82
N TYR A 611 5.89 -9.67 21.90
CA TYR A 611 4.58 -10.23 22.27
C TYR A 611 3.53 -9.14 22.57
N TRP A 612 3.96 -8.02 23.16
CA TRP A 612 3.06 -6.94 23.58
C TRP A 612 2.93 -5.80 22.54
N ALA A 613 3.76 -5.80 21.51
CA ALA A 613 3.96 -4.65 20.63
C ALA A 613 2.70 -4.25 19.83
N ASP A 614 2.33 -2.97 19.95
CA ASP A 614 1.41 -2.30 19.05
C ASP A 614 2.15 -1.55 17.93
N VAL A 615 3.39 -1.10 18.22
CA VAL A 615 4.27 -0.40 17.28
C VAL A 615 5.69 -0.91 17.45
N TYR A 616 6.36 -1.11 16.32
CA TYR A 616 7.73 -1.58 16.25
C TYR A 616 8.60 -0.65 15.40
N TYR A 617 9.81 -0.40 15.87
CA TYR A 617 10.85 0.29 15.09
C TYR A 617 12.12 -0.55 15.09
N ASP A 618 12.64 -0.79 13.90
CA ASP A 618 13.98 -1.35 13.69
C ASP A 618 14.99 -0.20 13.69
N CYS A 619 15.77 -0.09 14.76
CA CYS A 619 16.76 0.97 14.91
C CYS A 619 17.96 0.78 13.99
N ASP A 620 18.28 -0.47 13.64
CA ASP A 620 19.34 -0.76 12.67
C ASP A 620 18.95 -0.23 11.29
N GLU A 621 17.72 -0.47 10.88
CA GLU A 621 17.19 0.04 9.61
C GLU A 621 17.11 1.57 9.62
N GLU A 622 16.71 2.18 10.71
CA GLU A 622 16.68 3.62 10.87
C GLU A 622 18.09 4.23 10.86
N THR A 623 19.05 3.59 11.55
CA THR A 623 20.47 3.99 11.50
C THR A 623 21.02 3.95 10.08
N GLU A 624 20.76 2.86 9.35
CA GLU A 624 21.15 2.76 7.94
C GLU A 624 20.51 3.88 7.09
N ARG A 625 19.27 4.29 7.39
CA ARG A 625 18.59 5.42 6.73
C ARG A 625 19.38 6.73 6.91
N TYR A 626 19.74 7.07 8.14
CA TYR A 626 20.54 8.30 8.40
C TYR A 626 21.88 8.26 7.67
N LEU A 627 22.54 7.11 7.69
CA LEU A 627 23.82 6.93 6.99
C LEU A 627 23.65 7.01 5.47
N ASP A 628 22.58 6.45 4.90
CA ASP A 628 22.29 6.50 3.47
C ASP A 628 21.95 7.94 3.01
N GLU A 629 21.29 8.72 3.87
CA GLU A 629 21.03 10.15 3.63
C GLU A 629 22.26 11.04 3.88
N GLY A 630 23.34 10.47 4.39
CA GLY A 630 24.56 11.19 4.74
C GLY A 630 24.38 12.13 5.92
N LYS A 631 23.47 11.84 6.80
CA LYS A 631 23.20 12.53 8.06
C LYS A 631 24.06 11.95 9.19
N GLU A 632 24.32 12.74 10.20
CA GLU A 632 24.90 12.26 11.46
C GLU A 632 23.85 11.41 12.18
N ILE A 633 24.33 10.38 12.88
CA ILE A 633 23.45 9.53 13.70
C ILE A 633 22.98 10.37 14.89
N PRO A 634 21.67 10.55 15.08
CA PRO A 634 21.14 11.37 16.17
C PRO A 634 21.20 10.63 17.51
N LEU A 635 20.97 11.36 18.58
CA LEU A 635 20.60 10.75 19.85
C LEU A 635 19.29 9.97 19.69
N PHE A 636 19.14 8.90 20.43
CA PHE A 636 17.93 8.06 20.41
C PHE A 636 16.67 8.89 20.72
N SER A 637 16.74 9.78 21.72
CA SER A 637 15.63 10.65 22.11
C SER A 637 15.19 11.57 20.97
N ASP A 638 16.13 12.19 20.26
CA ASP A 638 15.84 13.11 19.18
C ASP A 638 15.20 12.37 18.00
N TRP A 639 15.77 11.21 17.64
CA TRP A 639 15.22 10.35 16.64
C TRP A 639 13.80 9.87 16.99
N PHE A 640 13.58 9.49 18.24
CA PHE A 640 12.29 8.94 18.67
C PHE A 640 11.19 10.00 18.64
N MET A 641 11.50 11.26 19.02
CA MET A 641 10.60 12.38 18.88
C MET A 641 10.31 12.73 17.41
N GLU A 642 11.34 12.71 16.56
CA GLU A 642 11.18 12.96 15.12
C GLU A 642 10.32 11.86 14.46
N ARG A 643 10.54 10.61 14.85
CA ARG A 643 9.88 9.45 14.24
C ARG A 643 8.42 9.28 14.65
N SER A 644 8.05 9.75 15.80
CA SER A 644 6.70 9.63 16.34
C SER A 644 6.14 10.96 16.80
N GLU A 645 5.15 11.48 16.08
CA GLU A 645 4.40 12.68 16.46
C GLU A 645 3.66 12.55 17.82
N PHE A 646 3.58 11.33 18.35
CA PHE A 646 2.91 11.04 19.60
C PHE A 646 3.84 10.99 20.80
N VAL A 647 5.14 11.11 20.57
CA VAL A 647 6.15 11.09 21.65
C VAL A 647 6.52 12.52 22.02
N ASP A 648 6.47 12.81 23.30
CA ASP A 648 6.95 14.05 23.88
C ASP A 648 7.98 13.72 24.98
N LEU A 649 9.24 13.98 24.68
CA LEU A 649 10.38 13.84 25.61
C LEU A 649 10.98 15.20 25.96
N SER A 650 10.29 16.30 25.60
CA SER A 650 10.79 17.67 25.76
C SER A 650 10.83 18.15 27.21
N HIS A 651 10.15 17.42 28.09
CA HIS A 651 10.07 17.81 29.50
C HIS A 651 11.15 17.10 30.33
N THR A 652 11.81 17.85 31.16
CA THR A 652 12.62 17.31 32.24
C THR A 652 11.74 16.41 33.12
N PRO A 653 12.31 15.33 33.68
CA PRO A 653 11.54 14.47 34.55
C PRO A 653 10.94 15.27 35.68
N PHE A 654 9.67 15.08 35.94
CA PHE A 654 8.98 15.74 37.05
C PHE A 654 8.33 14.70 37.96
N TYR A 655 8.25 15.07 39.25
CA TYR A 655 7.62 14.23 40.25
C TYR A 655 6.15 14.61 40.36
N THR A 656 5.26 13.65 40.23
CA THR A 656 3.86 13.83 40.57
C THR A 656 3.64 13.37 42.01
N GLY A 657 3.76 14.29 42.95
CA GLY A 657 3.38 14.06 44.34
C GLY A 657 1.87 14.01 44.51
N ALA A 658 1.39 13.36 45.56
CA ALA A 658 -0.04 13.30 45.90
C ALA A 658 -0.71 14.67 46.21
N SER A 659 0.06 15.75 46.29
CA SER A 659 -0.39 17.10 46.58
C SER A 659 -0.54 18.02 45.36
N GLY A 660 -0.15 17.62 44.16
CA GLY A 660 -0.31 18.44 42.96
C GLY A 660 0.55 19.70 42.90
N GLU A 661 1.53 19.87 43.77
CA GLU A 661 2.49 20.99 43.73
C GLU A 661 3.73 20.57 42.92
N MET A 662 4.02 21.33 41.85
CA MET A 662 5.22 21.17 41.03
C MET A 662 6.41 21.84 41.76
N ASP A 663 7.43 21.07 42.07
CA ASP A 663 8.68 21.59 42.60
C ASP A 663 9.69 21.90 41.47
N SER A 664 10.40 23.03 41.59
CA SER A 664 11.11 23.66 40.49
C SER A 664 12.49 23.08 40.14
N ASN A 665 13.00 22.12 40.92
CA ASN A 665 14.27 21.47 40.60
C ASN A 665 14.41 20.05 41.19
N PRO A 666 13.76 19.05 40.53
CA PRO A 666 13.74 17.68 41.06
C PRO A 666 15.08 16.94 41.02
N LEU A 667 16.03 17.41 40.22
CA LEU A 667 17.34 16.74 40.10
C LEU A 667 18.29 17.06 41.27
N GLU A 668 18.20 18.21 41.90
CA GLU A 668 19.02 18.56 43.08
C GLU A 668 18.53 17.91 44.35
N GLU A 669 17.21 17.81 44.53
CA GLU A 669 16.63 17.12 45.69
C GLU A 669 16.82 15.58 45.60
N ALA A 670 16.76 15.03 44.40
CA ALA A 670 16.98 13.60 44.19
C ALA A 670 18.39 13.12 44.61
N ALA A 671 19.38 14.01 44.63
CA ALA A 671 20.74 13.68 45.05
C ALA A 671 20.95 13.66 46.58
N VAL A 672 20.04 14.26 47.33
CA VAL A 672 20.22 14.46 48.79
C VAL A 672 19.47 13.40 49.63
N GLU A 673 18.40 12.78 49.12
CA GLU A 673 17.53 11.86 49.90
C GLU A 673 17.80 10.37 49.71
N THR A 674 19.03 9.92 49.52
CA THR A 674 19.35 8.50 49.29
C THR A 674 19.24 7.60 50.54
N GLY A 675 18.74 8.08 51.66
CA GLY A 675 18.70 7.34 52.92
C GLY A 675 17.43 6.56 53.25
N ASP A 676 16.28 6.90 52.67
CA ASP A 676 14.96 6.37 53.10
C ASP A 676 14.12 5.65 52.04
N MET A 677 14.77 5.08 51.07
CA MET A 677 14.09 4.49 49.88
C MET A 677 13.30 3.20 50.18
N GLU A 678 13.64 2.42 51.17
CA GLU A 678 12.86 1.22 51.55
C GLU A 678 11.46 1.54 52.08
N LYS A 679 11.25 2.72 52.64
CA LYS A 679 9.94 3.15 53.13
C LYS A 679 9.04 3.79 52.08
N SER A 680 9.63 4.38 51.03
CA SER A 680 8.89 4.99 49.96
C SER A 680 8.24 3.97 49.02
N LEU A 681 8.88 2.84 48.79
CA LEU A 681 8.33 1.75 47.96
C LEU A 681 7.02 1.16 48.49
N THR A 682 6.79 1.26 49.82
CA THR A 682 5.57 0.77 50.46
C THR A 682 4.45 1.81 50.52
N SER A 683 4.74 3.08 50.27
CA SER A 683 3.78 4.19 50.43
C SER A 683 3.10 4.65 49.13
N GLY A 684 3.51 4.17 47.95
CA GLY A 684 2.84 4.40 46.69
C GLY A 684 2.76 5.86 46.22
N LYS A 685 3.71 6.75 46.53
CA LYS A 685 3.49 8.19 46.41
C LYS A 685 4.40 8.97 45.47
N GLU A 686 5.40 8.38 44.83
CA GLU A 686 6.25 9.17 43.91
C GLU A 686 6.61 8.38 42.65
N HIS A 687 6.09 8.82 41.52
CA HIS A 687 6.46 8.31 40.18
C HIS A 687 7.18 9.41 39.39
N VAL A 688 8.30 9.06 38.75
CA VAL A 688 9.02 9.95 37.84
C VAL A 688 8.53 9.69 36.42
N GLU A 689 7.94 10.69 35.77
CA GLU A 689 7.58 10.62 34.38
C GLU A 689 8.77 10.99 33.46
N TRP A 690 9.12 10.09 32.53
CA TRP A 690 10.15 10.30 31.53
C TRP A 690 9.57 10.32 30.12
N GLY A 691 8.76 11.35 29.86
CA GLY A 691 8.11 11.53 28.55
C GLY A 691 6.71 10.95 28.49
N ARG A 692 6.00 11.35 27.43
CA ARG A 692 4.62 10.99 27.17
C ARG A 692 4.45 10.46 25.75
N TYR A 693 3.53 9.52 25.60
CA TYR A 693 3.08 9.00 24.31
C TYR A 693 1.57 9.18 24.20
N LYS A 694 1.11 9.97 23.22
CA LYS A 694 -0.31 10.37 23.12
C LYS A 694 -0.86 10.99 24.41
N GLY A 695 -0.04 11.77 25.11
CA GLY A 695 -0.39 12.43 26.37
C GLY A 695 -0.38 11.53 27.61
N ARG A 696 -0.10 10.22 27.46
CA ARG A 696 0.01 9.26 28.57
C ARG A 696 1.45 9.05 28.98
N PRO A 697 1.74 8.86 30.28
CA PRO A 697 3.09 8.58 30.76
C PRO A 697 3.69 7.34 30.10
N ILE A 698 5.01 7.39 29.86
CA ILE A 698 5.76 6.25 29.32
C ILE A 698 6.44 5.50 30.45
N VAL A 699 6.21 4.19 30.48
CA VAL A 699 7.03 3.25 31.27
C VAL A 699 8.10 2.69 30.34
N TRP A 700 9.35 2.98 30.65
CA TRP A 700 10.49 2.53 29.87
C TRP A 700 11.02 1.22 30.40
N ILE A 701 11.24 0.27 29.53
CA ILE A 701 11.91 -0.99 29.80
C ILE A 701 13.12 -1.07 28.88
N LEU A 702 14.30 -0.87 29.46
CA LEU A 702 15.57 -0.91 28.76
C LEU A 702 16.28 -2.24 29.01
N ASP A 703 16.51 -2.99 27.95
CA ASP A 703 17.43 -4.12 27.98
C ASP A 703 18.84 -3.60 27.65
N ASN A 704 19.57 -3.27 28.71
CA ASN A 704 20.92 -2.75 28.60
C ASN A 704 21.96 -3.85 28.90
N GLU A 705 22.30 -4.65 27.91
CA GLU A 705 23.43 -5.58 28.01
C GLU A 705 24.77 -4.86 28.22
N TYR A 706 24.85 -3.59 27.85
CA TYR A 706 26.08 -2.81 27.85
C TYR A 706 26.48 -2.27 29.22
N ALA A 707 25.52 -1.92 30.03
CA ALA A 707 25.79 -1.37 31.38
C ALA A 707 26.43 -2.37 32.37
N ARG A 708 26.59 -3.62 31.96
CA ARG A 708 26.97 -4.73 32.82
C ARG A 708 28.26 -5.43 32.39
N GLY A 709 29.30 -4.70 32.16
CA GLY A 709 30.62 -5.26 31.87
C GLY A 709 30.96 -6.48 32.76
N GLY A 710 30.61 -7.68 32.26
CA GLY A 710 30.91 -8.93 32.91
C GLY A 710 29.78 -9.92 33.07
N GLY A 711 29.21 -10.42 31.95
CA GLY A 711 28.62 -11.76 31.88
C GLY A 711 27.44 -12.10 32.80
N LYS A 712 26.68 -11.17 33.31
CA LYS A 712 25.48 -11.42 34.09
C LYS A 712 24.23 -11.08 33.32
N MET A 713 23.21 -11.90 33.50
CA MET A 713 21.86 -11.81 32.86
C MET A 713 21.33 -10.38 32.78
N ALA A 714 20.84 -9.99 31.61
CA ALA A 714 20.09 -8.77 31.45
C ALA A 714 18.92 -8.74 32.46
N ILE A 715 18.86 -7.75 33.30
CA ILE A 715 17.70 -7.49 34.14
C ILE A 715 16.93 -6.37 33.47
N GLU A 716 15.70 -6.64 33.10
CA GLU A 716 14.75 -5.62 32.67
C GLU A 716 14.43 -4.75 33.88
N VAL A 717 14.65 -3.47 33.77
CA VAL A 717 14.34 -2.52 34.83
C VAL A 717 13.42 -1.47 34.25
N PRO A 718 12.22 -1.27 34.81
CA PRO A 718 11.36 -0.17 34.45
C PRO A 718 12.07 1.16 34.69
N LEU A 719 12.12 2.00 33.68
CA LEU A 719 12.68 3.35 33.75
C LEU A 719 11.74 4.33 34.45
N GLY A 720 11.04 3.99 35.39
CA GLY A 720 10.20 4.81 36.24
C GLY A 720 10.47 4.50 37.68
N GLU A 721 11.24 3.45 37.95
CA GLU A 721 11.64 3.08 39.31
C GLU A 721 13.05 3.61 39.66
N ARG A 722 13.16 4.30 40.76
CA ARG A 722 14.47 4.64 41.36
C ARG A 722 15.16 3.39 41.86
N THR A 723 16.03 2.79 41.06
CA THR A 723 17.01 1.83 41.54
C THR A 723 18.36 2.50 41.69
N LYS A 724 19.11 2.11 42.71
CA LYS A 724 20.49 2.61 42.95
C LYS A 724 21.38 2.40 41.74
N GLY A 725 21.66 3.49 41.02
CA GLY A 725 22.38 3.51 39.74
C GLY A 725 21.46 3.88 38.60
N SER A 726 21.22 5.15 38.41
CA SER A 726 20.23 5.77 37.54
C SER A 726 20.30 5.27 36.08
N ILE A 727 19.43 4.36 35.74
CA ILE A 727 19.24 3.85 34.37
C ILE A 727 18.69 4.94 33.45
N ALA A 728 18.00 5.92 34.03
CA ALA A 728 17.49 7.07 33.27
C ALA A 728 18.59 7.89 32.58
N VAL A 729 19.78 7.92 33.17
CA VAL A 729 20.98 8.58 32.59
C VAL A 729 21.48 7.81 31.37
N ASP A 730 21.19 6.51 31.27
CA ASP A 730 21.70 5.66 30.20
C ASP A 730 20.82 5.68 28.92
N LEU A 731 19.55 6.10 29.00
CA LEU A 731 18.66 6.16 27.84
C LEU A 731 18.88 7.41 27.00
N PHE A 732 19.09 8.56 27.66
CA PHE A 732 19.16 9.86 26.97
C PHE A 732 20.50 10.13 26.26
N PRO A 733 21.67 9.67 26.75
CA PRO A 733 22.90 9.74 25.96
C PRO A 733 23.06 8.62 24.92
N LEU A 734 22.06 7.68 24.81
CA LEU A 734 22.08 6.62 23.82
C LEU A 734 21.98 7.19 22.40
N PHE A 735 22.88 6.79 21.52
CA PHE A 735 22.75 7.07 20.10
C PHE A 735 21.85 6.05 19.42
N LEU A 736 21.23 6.44 18.28
CA LEU A 736 20.35 5.57 17.56
C LEU A 736 21.02 4.25 17.14
N ASP A 737 22.31 4.27 16.78
CA ASP A 737 23.08 3.08 16.39
C ASP A 737 23.48 2.18 17.57
N GLU A 738 23.17 2.56 18.78
CA GLU A 738 23.33 1.75 19.98
C GLU A 738 22.02 1.01 20.33
N ALA A 739 20.88 1.52 19.87
CA ALA A 739 19.59 0.84 19.95
C ALA A 739 19.47 -0.17 18.81
N LYS A 740 18.89 -1.33 19.10
CA LYS A 740 18.59 -2.39 18.12
C LYS A 740 17.14 -2.30 17.67
N SER A 741 16.21 -2.25 18.62
CA SER A 741 14.78 -2.26 18.34
C SER A 741 13.99 -1.57 19.44
N VAL A 742 12.85 -1.01 19.06
CA VAL A 742 11.90 -0.38 19.98
C VAL A 742 10.52 -0.95 19.74
N TYR A 743 9.86 -1.34 20.83
CA TYR A 743 8.49 -1.83 20.82
C TYR A 743 7.65 -0.96 21.75
N ILE A 744 6.53 -0.45 21.25
CA ILE A 744 5.59 0.38 22.02
C ILE A 744 4.31 -0.41 22.18
N THR A 745 3.77 -0.45 23.40
CA THR A 745 2.48 -1.06 23.66
C THR A 745 1.61 -0.19 24.55
N GLU A 746 0.36 -0.10 24.18
CA GLU A 746 -0.70 0.54 24.96
C GLU A 746 -1.44 -0.46 25.87
N ASN A 747 -1.02 -1.73 25.88
CA ASN A 747 -1.63 -2.77 26.69
C ASN A 747 -1.21 -2.61 28.17
N PRO A 748 -2.12 -2.37 29.11
CA PRO A 748 -1.79 -2.16 30.51
C PRO A 748 -1.15 -3.41 31.17
N ASN A 749 -1.44 -4.61 30.64
CA ASN A 749 -0.87 -5.84 31.18
C ASN A 749 0.65 -5.93 30.97
N ALA A 750 1.20 -5.23 29.99
CA ALA A 750 2.63 -5.20 29.76
C ALA A 750 3.37 -4.52 30.91
N SER A 751 2.86 -3.42 31.46
CA SER A 751 3.44 -2.72 32.60
C SER A 751 3.28 -3.51 33.90
N VAL A 752 2.12 -4.16 34.08
CA VAL A 752 1.85 -4.99 35.27
C VAL A 752 2.81 -6.21 35.34
N ALA A 753 3.15 -6.80 34.20
CA ALA A 753 4.09 -7.93 34.13
C ALA A 753 5.50 -7.57 34.64
N TYR A 754 5.82 -6.27 34.73
CA TYR A 754 7.09 -5.74 35.24
C TYR A 754 7.00 -5.11 36.63
N HIS A 755 5.98 -5.52 37.43
CA HIS A 755 5.75 -5.04 38.78
C HIS A 755 5.55 -3.52 38.92
N TYR A 756 5.07 -2.87 37.87
CA TYR A 756 4.66 -1.48 37.97
C TYR A 756 3.37 -1.36 38.78
N PRO A 757 3.24 -0.35 39.67
CA PRO A 757 2.11 -0.31 40.59
C PRO A 757 0.74 -0.24 39.91
N PRO A 758 -0.35 -0.64 40.59
CA PRO A 758 -1.68 -0.82 39.98
C PRO A 758 -2.39 0.47 39.49
N TYR A 759 -1.71 1.63 39.50
CA TYR A 759 -2.23 2.86 38.88
C TYR A 759 -1.96 2.93 37.37
N ALA A 760 -1.44 1.86 36.83
CA ALA A 760 -0.91 1.75 35.47
C ALA A 760 -2.00 1.56 34.37
N GLU A 761 -3.28 1.79 34.70
CA GLU A 761 -4.35 1.67 33.69
C GLU A 761 -4.21 2.66 32.53
N ASP A 762 -3.43 3.73 32.70
CA ASP A 762 -3.27 4.81 31.72
C ASP A 762 -1.82 5.06 31.27
N VAL A 763 -0.94 4.08 31.35
CA VAL A 763 0.44 4.19 30.90
C VAL A 763 0.68 3.47 29.59
N VAL A 764 1.73 3.90 28.87
CA VAL A 764 2.24 3.25 27.67
C VAL A 764 3.61 2.64 27.97
N THR A 765 3.81 1.38 27.63
CA THR A 765 5.09 0.72 27.85
C THR A 765 5.94 0.78 26.58
N VAL A 766 7.18 1.22 26.72
CA VAL A 766 8.17 1.27 25.64
C VAL A 766 9.36 0.38 25.98
N PHE A 767 9.54 -0.68 25.22
CA PHE A 767 10.69 -1.57 25.32
C PHE A 767 11.78 -1.09 24.38
N VAL A 768 12.98 -0.88 24.88
CA VAL A 768 14.16 -0.52 24.09
C VAL A 768 15.22 -1.61 24.26
N TYR A 769 15.56 -2.25 23.17
CA TYR A 769 16.63 -3.26 23.13
C TYR A 769 17.87 -2.68 22.50
N THR A 770 19.03 -2.99 23.06
CA THR A 770 20.32 -2.43 22.64
C THR A 770 21.23 -3.50 22.05
N HIS A 771 22.22 -3.07 21.30
CA HIS A 771 23.24 -3.97 20.78
C HIS A 771 24.23 -4.41 21.85
N PHE A 772 24.66 -5.68 21.76
CA PHE A 772 25.74 -6.22 22.60
C PHE A 772 27.10 -5.57 22.31
N SER A 773 27.33 -5.13 21.09
CA SER A 773 28.55 -4.47 20.66
C SER A 773 28.22 -3.24 19.83
N PRO A 774 28.55 -2.04 20.29
CA PRO A 774 28.14 -0.85 19.56
C PRO A 774 29.09 -0.53 18.43
N ARG A 775 28.55 0.18 17.46
CA ARG A 775 29.15 1.19 16.63
C ARG A 775 29.59 0.78 15.24
N ARG A 776 28.67 0.98 14.34
CA ARG A 776 28.98 1.25 12.95
C ARG A 776 29.34 2.72 12.78
N ARG A 777 30.57 3.12 13.09
CA ARG A 777 31.06 4.48 12.81
C ARG A 777 31.15 4.69 11.31
N MET A 778 30.62 5.80 10.84
CA MET A 778 30.74 6.24 9.45
C MET A 778 32.22 6.51 9.13
N GLU A 779 32.86 5.63 8.36
CA GLU A 779 34.19 5.83 7.86
C GLU A 779 34.14 6.84 6.71
N LYS A 780 34.82 7.98 6.87
CA LYS A 780 34.88 9.01 5.81
C LYS A 780 35.46 8.41 4.52
N GLY A 781 34.69 8.49 3.45
CA GLY A 781 35.06 7.96 2.14
C GLY A 781 34.92 6.45 1.96
N VAL A 782 34.39 5.76 2.96
CA VAL A 782 34.06 4.33 2.90
C VAL A 782 32.68 4.11 3.49
N ARG A 783 31.82 3.39 2.78
CA ARG A 783 30.54 2.95 3.27
C ARG A 783 30.52 1.42 3.31
N ARG A 784 30.35 0.85 4.48
CA ARG A 784 30.14 -0.58 4.68
C ARG A 784 28.71 -0.79 5.10
N THR A 785 27.99 -1.64 4.38
CA THR A 785 26.58 -1.88 4.60
C THR A 785 26.19 -3.21 3.94
N TYR A 786 24.92 -3.46 3.72
CA TYR A 786 24.42 -4.61 2.98
C TYR A 786 23.78 -4.19 1.67
N PHE A 787 23.65 -5.15 0.75
CA PHE A 787 22.85 -5.03 -0.46
C PHE A 787 21.86 -6.19 -0.49
N GLN A 788 20.59 -5.86 -0.58
CA GLN A 788 19.55 -6.85 -0.78
C GLN A 788 19.41 -7.14 -2.28
N GLY A 789 19.80 -8.33 -2.70
CA GLY A 789 19.50 -8.90 -4.00
C GLY A 789 18.03 -9.32 -4.10
N TYR A 790 17.69 -10.12 -5.09
CA TYR A 790 16.34 -10.67 -5.18
C TYR A 790 16.02 -11.55 -3.97
N ASN A 791 14.80 -11.48 -3.50
CA ASN A 791 14.31 -12.44 -2.51
C ASN A 791 14.17 -13.82 -3.19
N VAL A 792 14.63 -14.86 -2.50
CA VAL A 792 14.42 -16.23 -2.96
C VAL A 792 12.94 -16.53 -2.94
N PRO A 793 12.34 -16.97 -4.05
CA PRO A 793 10.92 -17.33 -4.05
C PRO A 793 10.66 -18.48 -3.10
N SER A 794 9.64 -18.32 -2.25
CA SER A 794 9.15 -19.42 -1.44
C SER A 794 8.23 -20.30 -2.28
N THR A 795 8.25 -21.61 -2.03
CA THR A 795 7.33 -22.56 -2.64
C THR A 795 6.20 -22.84 -1.67
N PHE A 796 4.95 -22.85 -2.15
CA PHE A 796 3.83 -23.31 -1.34
C PHE A 796 3.97 -24.82 -1.15
N GLU A 797 4.11 -25.25 0.10
CA GLU A 797 4.21 -26.66 0.46
C GLU A 797 2.79 -27.21 0.68
N MET A 798 2.36 -27.99 -0.27
CA MET A 798 1.11 -28.72 -0.13
C MET A 798 1.36 -29.97 0.73
N PRO A 799 0.59 -30.19 1.81
CA PRO A 799 0.70 -31.43 2.57
C PRO A 799 0.30 -32.63 1.70
N ASP A 800 0.96 -33.75 1.91
CA ASP A 800 0.63 -35.03 1.30
C ASP A 800 0.02 -35.98 2.35
N TYR A 801 -1.26 -36.27 2.21
CA TYR A 801 -2.02 -37.15 3.10
C TYR A 801 -2.25 -38.53 2.53
N SER A 802 -1.51 -38.93 1.50
CA SER A 802 -1.62 -40.23 0.89
C SER A 802 -1.27 -41.41 1.83
N LEU A 803 -0.37 -41.15 2.77
CA LEU A 803 0.09 -42.18 3.71
C LEU A 803 -0.59 -42.07 5.08
N MET A 804 -0.76 -40.85 5.60
CA MET A 804 -1.33 -40.63 6.92
C MET A 804 -1.90 -39.21 7.01
N PRO A 805 -3.23 -39.03 7.04
CA PRO A 805 -3.81 -37.74 7.30
C PRO A 805 -3.51 -37.29 8.73
N PRO A 806 -3.32 -35.99 8.99
CA PRO A 806 -3.16 -35.47 10.34
C PRO A 806 -4.46 -35.67 11.14
N MET A 807 -4.34 -35.64 12.47
CA MET A 807 -5.55 -35.64 13.32
C MET A 807 -6.36 -34.38 13.12
N GLU A 808 -5.70 -33.26 12.86
CA GLU A 808 -6.33 -31.94 12.63
C GLU A 808 -5.51 -31.12 11.63
N ASP A 809 -6.19 -30.60 10.62
CA ASP A 809 -5.66 -29.63 9.67
C ASP A 809 -6.74 -28.57 9.42
N PHE A 810 -6.43 -27.34 9.76
CA PHE A 810 -7.32 -26.20 9.65
C PHE A 810 -6.77 -25.09 8.76
N ARG A 811 -5.82 -25.38 7.87
CA ARG A 811 -5.30 -24.37 6.95
C ARG A 811 -6.42 -23.77 6.10
N ARG A 812 -6.38 -22.47 5.88
CA ARG A 812 -7.40 -21.75 5.12
C ARG A 812 -7.11 -21.76 3.62
N THR A 813 -5.84 -21.61 3.23
CA THR A 813 -5.40 -21.80 1.85
C THR A 813 -5.08 -23.28 1.63
N LEU A 814 -5.93 -23.96 0.88
CA LEU A 814 -5.79 -25.38 0.62
C LEU A 814 -4.71 -25.65 -0.42
N TYR A 815 -4.64 -24.78 -1.44
CA TYR A 815 -3.65 -24.89 -2.50
C TYR A 815 -3.37 -23.52 -3.11
N TRP A 816 -2.11 -23.29 -3.43
CA TRP A 816 -1.63 -22.12 -4.17
C TRP A 816 -0.62 -22.54 -5.22
N ASN A 817 -0.82 -22.06 -6.46
CA ASN A 817 0.14 -22.23 -7.54
C ASN A 817 0.29 -20.91 -8.32
N PRO A 818 1.48 -20.30 -8.31
CA PRO A 818 1.71 -19.03 -8.99
C PRO A 818 1.78 -19.12 -10.52
N ASP A 819 1.93 -20.33 -11.10
CA ASP A 819 2.29 -20.54 -12.52
C ASP A 819 1.61 -21.81 -13.06
N VAL A 820 0.28 -21.86 -13.07
CA VAL A 820 -0.48 -22.93 -13.72
C VAL A 820 -0.44 -22.74 -15.23
N ARG A 821 -0.13 -23.79 -15.97
CA ARG A 821 -0.06 -23.76 -17.43
C ARG A 821 -1.03 -24.73 -18.06
N THR A 822 -1.78 -24.26 -19.04
CA THR A 822 -2.61 -25.12 -19.87
C THR A 822 -1.81 -25.75 -21.00
N ASP A 823 -2.17 -26.96 -21.37
CA ASP A 823 -1.60 -27.71 -22.48
C ASP A 823 -2.09 -27.17 -23.86
N GLU A 824 -1.75 -27.90 -24.93
CA GLU A 824 -2.16 -27.55 -26.29
C GLU A 824 -3.69 -27.64 -26.50
N LYS A 825 -4.41 -28.31 -25.61
CA LYS A 825 -5.88 -28.40 -25.61
C LYS A 825 -6.53 -27.35 -24.74
N GLY A 826 -5.75 -26.55 -24.01
CA GLY A 826 -6.23 -25.56 -23.07
C GLY A 826 -6.59 -26.18 -21.71
N GLU A 827 -6.10 -27.39 -21.39
CA GLU A 827 -6.41 -28.06 -20.15
C GLU A 827 -5.23 -27.99 -19.15
N ALA A 828 -5.57 -27.90 -17.85
CA ALA A 828 -4.66 -28.14 -16.75
C ALA A 828 -5.37 -28.93 -15.65
N ILE A 829 -4.63 -29.80 -14.99
CA ILE A 829 -5.15 -30.59 -13.87
C ILE A 829 -4.45 -30.14 -12.60
N ILE A 830 -5.25 -29.87 -11.56
CA ILE A 830 -4.78 -29.52 -10.24
C ILE A 830 -5.26 -30.57 -9.24
N GLU A 831 -4.33 -31.04 -8.43
CA GLU A 831 -4.60 -32.01 -7.36
C GLU A 831 -4.03 -31.45 -6.04
N PHE A 832 -4.82 -31.54 -5.00
CA PHE A 832 -4.43 -31.16 -3.64
C PHE A 832 -5.27 -31.90 -2.61
N TYR A 833 -4.89 -31.79 -1.34
CA TYR A 833 -5.63 -32.37 -0.24
C TYR A 833 -6.49 -31.32 0.45
N ASN A 834 -7.73 -31.71 0.79
CA ASN A 834 -8.62 -30.90 1.61
C ASN A 834 -8.06 -30.75 3.03
N ASN A 835 -8.61 -29.83 3.82
CA ASN A 835 -8.37 -29.75 5.25
C ASN A 835 -9.39 -30.63 6.03
N SER A 836 -9.36 -30.57 7.35
CA SER A 836 -10.24 -31.39 8.21
C SER A 836 -11.69 -30.87 8.23
N SER A 837 -11.95 -29.62 7.89
CA SER A 837 -13.25 -28.95 8.10
C SER A 837 -13.89 -28.40 6.83
N CYS A 838 -13.15 -28.22 5.76
CA CYS A 838 -13.65 -27.57 4.54
C CYS A 838 -14.69 -28.44 3.82
N ARG A 839 -15.83 -27.83 3.55
CA ARG A 839 -16.97 -28.46 2.85
C ARG A 839 -17.27 -27.81 1.52
N GLU A 840 -16.79 -26.60 1.33
CA GLU A 840 -16.93 -25.84 0.11
C GLU A 840 -15.59 -25.19 -0.22
N ILE A 841 -15.11 -25.39 -1.45
CA ILE A 841 -13.86 -24.81 -1.90
C ILE A 841 -14.18 -23.59 -2.72
N GLN A 842 -13.63 -22.44 -2.30
CA GLN A 842 -13.64 -21.26 -3.13
C GLN A 842 -12.36 -21.20 -3.95
N ILE A 843 -12.53 -20.90 -5.24
CA ILE A 843 -11.43 -20.88 -6.21
C ILE A 843 -11.24 -19.43 -6.70
N SER A 844 -9.98 -19.05 -6.83
CA SER A 844 -9.56 -17.85 -7.54
C SER A 844 -8.45 -18.21 -8.52
N ALA A 845 -8.69 -17.90 -9.79
CA ALA A 845 -7.71 -18.11 -10.85
C ALA A 845 -7.66 -16.87 -11.73
N GLU A 846 -6.47 -16.28 -11.88
CA GLU A 846 -6.32 -15.01 -12.59
C GLU A 846 -5.02 -14.98 -13.40
N GLY A 847 -5.06 -14.33 -14.57
CA GLY A 847 -3.90 -14.21 -15.43
C GLY A 847 -4.01 -13.12 -16.48
N ILE A 848 -2.91 -12.90 -17.17
CA ILE A 848 -2.86 -12.01 -18.33
C ILE A 848 -2.20 -12.77 -19.47
N THR A 849 -2.88 -12.83 -20.60
CA THR A 849 -2.38 -13.50 -21.79
C THR A 849 -1.27 -12.68 -22.48
N PRO A 850 -0.44 -13.31 -23.33
CA PRO A 850 0.63 -12.58 -24.05
C PRO A 850 0.14 -11.43 -24.94
N ASP A 851 -1.10 -11.47 -25.40
CA ASP A 851 -1.74 -10.39 -26.16
C ASP A 851 -2.38 -9.31 -25.27
N GLY A 852 -2.33 -9.47 -23.93
CA GLY A 852 -2.74 -8.44 -22.95
C GLY A 852 -4.18 -8.56 -22.47
N ARG A 853 -4.87 -9.68 -22.74
CA ARG A 853 -6.21 -9.94 -22.21
C ARG A 853 -6.15 -10.46 -20.78
N CYS A 854 -7.04 -9.94 -19.95
CA CYS A 854 -7.21 -10.42 -18.59
C CYS A 854 -8.11 -11.66 -18.59
N ILE A 855 -7.65 -12.74 -17.99
CA ILE A 855 -8.41 -14.00 -17.84
C ILE A 855 -8.66 -14.29 -16.36
N SER A 856 -9.86 -14.76 -16.03
CA SER A 856 -10.26 -15.12 -14.67
C SER A 856 -11.32 -16.22 -14.64
N ASN A 857 -11.50 -16.82 -13.46
CA ASN A 857 -12.59 -17.76 -13.20
C ASN A 857 -13.81 -17.02 -12.63
N GLU A 858 -14.48 -16.22 -13.39
CA GLU A 858 -15.74 -15.58 -12.98
C GLU A 858 -16.95 -16.54 -13.16
#